data_1c6f7a68acd1652847704d1521faa5a3
#
_entry.id   1c6f7a68acd1652847704d1521faa5a3
#
_cell.length_a   1.000
_cell.length_b   1.000
_cell.length_c   1.000
_cell.angle_alpha   90.00
_cell.angle_beta   90.00
_cell.angle_gamma   90.00
#
_symmetry.space_group_name_H-M   'P 1'
#
loop_
_entity.id
_entity.type
_entity.pdbx_description
1 polymer ?
#
loop_
_entity_poly.entity_id
_entity_poly.type
_entity_poly.pdbx_seq_one_letter_code
_entity_poly.pdbx_strand_id
1 'polypeptide(L)'
;VYLYTQFEVPDSRRVFPVFEQPDLKASFQFTIQAPATWQIVSNQPSPTPEVEGASATWSFSPTPRISSYITALIAGPYTVVRDELTSSSGATIPLGLYARASLSKFLDADYIFDITKKGFAYFEKRFGVPYPFEKYDQLFVPEFNAGAMENAGAVTFTETYVFRSQVSDAIRERRVVTILHELAHMWFGDLVTMTWWNDLWLNESFAEWASTIATAEATEWTHAWTTFHAMEKSWAYRQDQLPSTHPIVANIRDIEDVQVNFDGITYAKGGSVLKQLVAWVGEEAFFSGVHNYFVKHQWGNATLADLLTELEATSGRELGGWSSVWLETAGVNTMIPRIEVDDQGVITQAELLQSAPEEWPTLRPHRLAVGLYHADKDGVTRRHQRIELDADGAKTSITELVGLPRPDLILINDDDLAYTKIRLDPQSHAFAIKNLSAIEDPLARALVWGSTWDATRDAEIPPQNFIDLVLQHIGAETESTTVRTALGQLALVVRNYVTPSRRTTALAQAGSAIWSLAESAVAGSDIQFQLVKAFCGLASTPEHLELLRALRAGKTTLPGLAIDTDLEWELLAGLALCGGATPSDIAEALSTDNTSNGQQAAARAESLLPGAASKRAIFDRLTGDATIPNAIVRSLTLGYDLVNDQRDLEGLVEPYFAMLEKIWEERTYKIAEYIVEGLYPSSLVSESLVAASEQWLATHPSIPALRRIVEENLAGVKRALRVQASDSAATPA
;
A
#
# COMPACT_ATOMS: atom_id res chain seq x y z
N VAL A 1 26.04 10.26 13.49
CA VAL A 1 25.45 10.83 12.26
C VAL A 1 25.38 9.71 11.24
N TYR A 2 24.25 9.64 10.52
CA TYR A 2 24.03 8.76 9.38
C TYR A 2 23.62 9.66 8.21
N LEU A 3 24.20 9.43 7.04
CA LEU A 3 23.96 10.19 5.83
C LEU A 3 23.54 9.22 4.72
N TYR A 4 22.60 9.60 3.91
CA TYR A 4 22.23 8.88 2.69
C TYR A 4 21.59 9.85 1.69
N THR A 5 21.67 9.50 0.42
CA THR A 5 20.98 10.21 -0.66
C THR A 5 19.69 9.51 -1.02
N GLN A 6 18.71 10.30 -1.45
CA GLN A 6 17.49 9.86 -2.11
C GLN A 6 17.24 10.84 -3.26
N PHE A 7 17.43 10.42 -4.50
CA PHE A 7 17.47 11.32 -5.63
C PHE A 7 16.21 11.33 -6.50
N GLU A 8 15.43 10.28 -6.42
CA GLU A 8 14.21 10.20 -7.20
C GLU A 8 13.17 11.20 -6.66
N VAL A 9 12.69 12.06 -7.46
CA VAL A 9 13.01 12.32 -8.86
C VAL A 9 13.92 13.54 -9.00
N PRO A 10 13.71 14.67 -8.26
CA PRO A 10 14.36 15.95 -8.58
C PRO A 10 15.55 16.29 -7.67
N ASP A 11 16.10 15.36 -6.92
CA ASP A 11 16.99 15.71 -5.80
C ASP A 11 18.48 15.46 -6.05
N SER A 12 18.88 14.79 -7.14
CA SER A 12 20.32 14.71 -7.50
C SER A 12 20.93 16.08 -7.79
N ARG A 13 20.15 17.04 -8.29
CA ARG A 13 20.56 18.45 -8.48
C ARG A 13 20.98 19.18 -7.21
N ARG A 14 20.62 18.65 -6.01
CA ARG A 14 21.04 19.20 -4.72
C ARG A 14 22.45 18.78 -4.34
N VAL A 15 23.01 17.77 -5.01
CA VAL A 15 24.34 17.22 -4.73
C VAL A 15 25.32 17.55 -5.85
N PHE A 16 24.90 17.46 -7.12
CA PHE A 16 25.74 17.78 -8.27
C PHE A 16 24.92 18.37 -9.43
N PRO A 17 25.56 19.13 -10.35
CA PRO A 17 24.88 19.64 -11.54
C PRO A 17 24.42 18.49 -12.45
N VAL A 18 23.12 18.45 -12.77
CA VAL A 18 22.51 17.38 -13.53
C VAL A 18 21.21 17.86 -14.18
N PHE A 19 20.74 17.17 -15.23
CA PHE A 19 19.47 17.48 -15.89
C PHE A 19 18.29 16.67 -15.33
N GLU A 20 18.55 15.57 -14.60
CA GLU A 20 17.55 14.64 -14.03
C GLU A 20 16.60 14.08 -15.07
N GLN A 21 17.12 13.89 -16.26
CA GLN A 21 16.45 13.25 -17.37
C GLN A 21 16.96 11.81 -17.49
N PRO A 22 16.09 10.79 -17.41
CA PRO A 22 16.53 9.39 -17.25
C PRO A 22 17.36 8.85 -18.41
N ASP A 23 17.18 9.35 -19.63
CA ASP A 23 17.94 8.94 -20.83
C ASP A 23 19.31 9.63 -20.95
N LEU A 24 19.58 10.66 -20.18
CA LEU A 24 20.89 11.28 -20.10
C LEU A 24 21.81 10.51 -19.15
N LYS A 25 22.04 9.24 -19.43
CA LYS A 25 22.89 8.34 -18.64
C LYS A 25 24.36 8.73 -18.73
N ALA A 26 25.05 8.53 -17.58
CA ALA A 26 26.48 8.73 -17.46
C ALA A 26 27.15 7.61 -16.66
N SER A 27 28.47 7.53 -16.73
CA SER A 27 29.30 6.79 -15.77
C SER A 27 29.68 7.71 -14.64
N PHE A 28 29.45 7.29 -13.40
CA PHE A 28 29.74 8.07 -12.18
C PHE A 28 30.94 7.44 -11.45
N GLN A 29 31.86 8.29 -11.03
CA GLN A 29 32.99 7.87 -10.19
C GLN A 29 33.07 8.76 -8.96
N PHE A 30 32.87 8.16 -7.79
CA PHE A 30 32.88 8.88 -6.52
C PHE A 30 34.22 8.72 -5.81
N THR A 31 34.72 9.83 -5.24
CA THR A 31 35.78 9.85 -4.24
C THR A 31 35.23 10.52 -3.00
N ILE A 32 35.21 9.79 -1.87
CA ILE A 32 34.52 10.22 -0.66
C ILE A 32 35.52 10.24 0.50
N GLN A 33 35.62 11.37 1.20
CA GLN A 33 36.39 11.51 2.41
C GLN A 33 35.46 11.58 3.62
N ALA A 34 35.65 10.72 4.60
CA ALA A 34 34.80 10.60 5.78
C ALA A 34 35.61 10.11 6.99
N PRO A 35 35.02 10.07 8.21
CA PRO A 35 35.65 9.43 9.37
C PRO A 35 36.05 7.99 9.07
N ALA A 36 37.29 7.60 9.42
CA ALA A 36 37.86 6.28 9.13
C ALA A 36 37.05 5.11 9.75
N THR A 37 36.21 5.39 10.75
CA THR A 37 35.34 4.41 11.42
C THR A 37 33.99 4.20 10.77
N TRP A 38 33.66 4.96 9.72
CA TRP A 38 32.39 4.87 9.04
C TRP A 38 32.41 3.80 7.95
N GLN A 39 31.22 3.26 7.64
CA GLN A 39 30.98 2.52 6.41
C GLN A 39 30.60 3.52 5.33
N ILE A 40 31.19 3.35 4.16
CA ILE A 40 30.87 4.15 2.97
C ILE A 40 30.40 3.22 1.88
N VAL A 41 29.18 3.44 1.37
CA VAL A 41 28.55 2.63 0.34
C VAL A 41 28.10 3.55 -0.79
N SER A 42 28.31 3.08 -2.02
CA SER A 42 27.81 3.67 -3.25
C SER A 42 27.39 2.53 -4.21
N ASN A 43 27.12 2.84 -5.46
CA ASN A 43 26.68 1.86 -6.47
C ASN A 43 27.70 0.74 -6.73
N GLN A 44 28.99 1.06 -6.73
CA GLN A 44 30.08 0.09 -6.94
C GLN A 44 30.56 -0.54 -5.61
N PRO A 45 31.26 -1.69 -5.66
CA PRO A 45 31.86 -2.28 -4.48
C PRO A 45 32.72 -1.29 -3.71
N SER A 46 32.56 -1.25 -2.38
CA SER A 46 33.31 -0.31 -1.53
C SER A 46 34.80 -0.67 -1.53
N PRO A 47 35.68 0.26 -1.96
CA PRO A 47 37.12 0.02 -1.99
C PRO A 47 37.71 0.00 -0.57
N THR A 48 38.92 -0.55 -0.43
CA THR A 48 39.73 -0.36 0.79
C THR A 48 40.10 1.11 0.91
N PRO A 49 39.78 1.80 2.00
CA PRO A 49 40.07 3.21 2.13
C PRO A 49 41.57 3.51 2.40
N GLU A 50 42.01 4.66 1.93
CA GLU A 50 43.31 5.24 2.32
C GLU A 50 43.11 6.03 3.62
N VAL A 51 43.73 5.55 4.73
CA VAL A 51 43.49 6.10 6.07
C VAL A 51 44.57 7.17 6.39
N GLU A 52 44.09 8.37 6.76
CA GLU A 52 44.92 9.47 7.23
C GLU A 52 44.43 9.97 8.61
N GLY A 53 44.99 9.47 9.68
CA GLY A 53 44.61 9.82 11.05
C GLY A 53 43.19 9.37 11.38
N ALA A 54 42.28 10.33 11.65
CA ALA A 54 40.86 10.05 11.95
C ALA A 54 39.97 10.02 10.69
N SER A 55 40.50 10.40 9.55
CA SER A 55 39.78 10.41 8.25
C SER A 55 40.30 9.31 7.33
N ALA A 56 39.49 8.93 6.39
CA ALA A 56 39.88 8.04 5.31
C ALA A 56 39.21 8.46 3.99
N THR A 57 39.82 8.07 2.88
CA THR A 57 39.34 8.37 1.52
C THR A 57 39.00 7.06 0.81
N TRP A 58 37.81 6.98 0.26
CA TRP A 58 37.32 5.86 -0.55
C TRP A 58 37.23 6.32 -2.01
N SER A 59 38.00 5.70 -2.91
CA SER A 59 37.99 5.97 -4.35
C SER A 59 37.31 4.82 -5.08
N PHE A 60 36.03 4.99 -5.41
CA PHE A 60 35.20 3.99 -6.07
C PHE A 60 35.60 3.80 -7.55
N SER A 61 35.39 2.64 -8.08
CA SER A 61 35.46 2.38 -9.55
C SER A 61 34.31 3.11 -10.25
N PRO A 62 34.45 3.49 -11.53
CA PRO A 62 33.38 4.06 -12.32
C PRO A 62 32.19 3.07 -12.42
N THR A 63 30.96 3.60 -12.35
CA THR A 63 29.74 2.80 -12.60
C THR A 63 29.61 2.43 -14.08
N PRO A 64 28.82 1.41 -14.43
CA PRO A 64 28.22 1.34 -15.76
C PRO A 64 27.47 2.64 -16.11
N ARG A 65 27.01 2.79 -17.35
CA ARG A 65 26.15 3.91 -17.72
C ARG A 65 24.78 3.75 -17.08
N ILE A 66 24.48 4.57 -16.10
CA ILE A 66 23.23 4.58 -15.34
C ILE A 66 22.61 5.98 -15.33
N SER A 67 21.33 6.07 -15.03
CA SER A 67 20.62 7.33 -14.82
C SER A 67 21.07 7.99 -13.52
N SER A 68 20.99 9.31 -13.42
CA SER A 68 21.41 10.03 -12.22
C SER A 68 20.57 9.71 -10.98
N TYR A 69 19.27 9.44 -11.16
CA TYR A 69 18.35 9.23 -10.04
C TYR A 69 18.64 7.95 -9.23
N ILE A 70 19.30 6.94 -9.81
CA ILE A 70 19.69 5.68 -9.14
C ILE A 70 21.13 5.69 -8.61
N THR A 71 21.82 6.83 -8.62
CA THR A 71 23.11 6.97 -7.97
C THR A 71 22.95 7.12 -6.46
N ALA A 72 23.88 6.57 -5.68
CA ALA A 72 23.76 6.56 -4.22
C ALA A 72 25.06 6.90 -3.53
N LEU A 73 24.94 7.57 -2.38
CA LEU A 73 25.96 7.76 -1.40
C LEU A 73 25.38 7.55 -0.01
N ILE A 74 25.86 6.53 0.71
CA ILE A 74 25.44 6.23 2.06
C ILE A 74 26.70 6.18 2.96
N ALA A 75 26.65 6.89 4.09
CA ALA A 75 27.79 7.01 4.99
C ALA A 75 27.36 7.05 6.47
N GLY A 76 28.07 6.33 7.32
CA GLY A 76 27.80 6.35 8.76
C GLY A 76 28.39 5.17 9.50
N PRO A 77 28.25 5.15 10.82
CA PRO A 77 28.72 4.04 11.66
C PRO A 77 27.73 2.86 11.64
N TYR A 78 27.41 2.37 10.43
CA TYR A 78 26.55 1.21 10.25
C TYR A 78 27.22 -0.08 10.71
N THR A 79 26.44 -0.99 11.28
CA THR A 79 26.81 -2.40 11.39
C THR A 79 26.46 -3.09 10.08
N VAL A 80 27.32 -4.02 9.64
CA VAL A 80 27.12 -4.76 8.39
C VAL A 80 27.18 -6.26 8.63
N VAL A 81 26.27 -7.00 7.99
CA VAL A 81 26.30 -8.46 7.84
C VAL A 81 26.56 -8.76 6.38
N ARG A 82 27.43 -9.74 6.10
CA ARG A 82 27.85 -10.10 4.74
C ARG A 82 27.40 -11.51 4.39
N ASP A 83 27.08 -11.69 3.12
CA ASP A 83 26.81 -12.98 2.48
C ASP A 83 27.18 -12.87 1.01
N GLU A 84 26.97 -13.93 0.24
CA GLU A 84 27.17 -13.96 -1.22
C GLU A 84 26.22 -14.93 -1.90
N LEU A 85 26.04 -14.75 -3.18
CA LEU A 85 25.35 -15.72 -4.05
C LEU A 85 26.11 -15.91 -5.36
N THR A 86 25.81 -16.99 -6.08
CA THR A 86 26.29 -17.21 -7.43
C THR A 86 25.15 -16.90 -8.42
N SER A 87 25.37 -15.91 -9.27
CA SER A 87 24.46 -15.54 -10.36
C SER A 87 24.41 -16.63 -11.45
N SER A 88 23.38 -16.64 -12.27
CA SER A 88 23.26 -17.51 -13.44
C SER A 88 24.39 -17.34 -14.46
N SER A 89 25.08 -16.20 -14.45
CA SER A 89 26.30 -15.96 -15.21
C SER A 89 27.52 -16.72 -14.71
N GLY A 90 27.45 -17.30 -13.50
CA GLY A 90 28.57 -17.88 -12.77
C GLY A 90 29.39 -16.88 -11.95
N ALA A 91 29.04 -15.59 -11.96
CA ALA A 91 29.67 -14.58 -11.14
C ALA A 91 29.22 -14.70 -9.67
N THR A 92 30.15 -14.50 -8.74
CA THR A 92 29.83 -14.34 -7.32
C THR A 92 29.42 -12.89 -7.06
N ILE A 93 28.23 -12.71 -6.52
CA ILE A 93 27.66 -11.40 -6.16
C ILE A 93 27.74 -11.24 -4.64
N PRO A 94 28.57 -10.33 -4.12
CA PRO A 94 28.59 -9.99 -2.70
C PRO A 94 27.29 -9.35 -2.26
N LEU A 95 26.78 -9.76 -1.10
CA LEU A 95 25.60 -9.22 -0.45
C LEU A 95 25.97 -8.50 0.85
N GLY A 96 25.32 -7.39 1.15
CA GLY A 96 25.50 -6.69 2.41
C GLY A 96 24.15 -6.23 2.99
N LEU A 97 23.97 -6.41 4.30
CA LEU A 97 22.87 -5.83 5.05
C LEU A 97 23.40 -4.84 6.07
N TYR A 98 22.93 -3.61 6.02
CA TYR A 98 23.38 -2.53 6.87
C TYR A 98 22.23 -2.01 7.74
N ALA A 99 22.51 -1.83 9.03
CA ALA A 99 21.58 -1.21 9.96
C ALA A 99 22.33 -0.36 10.98
N ARG A 100 21.64 0.58 11.61
CA ARG A 100 22.21 1.30 12.76
C ARG A 100 22.58 0.33 13.87
N ALA A 101 23.69 0.57 14.58
CA ALA A 101 24.16 -0.29 15.65
C ALA A 101 23.10 -0.61 16.72
N SER A 102 22.20 0.34 17.03
CA SER A 102 21.09 0.14 17.97
C SER A 102 20.03 -0.86 17.49
N LEU A 103 19.89 -1.05 16.17
CA LEU A 103 18.92 -1.97 15.56
C LEU A 103 19.56 -3.28 15.09
N SER A 104 20.89 -3.37 15.00
CA SER A 104 21.59 -4.52 14.41
C SER A 104 21.24 -5.87 15.06
N LYS A 105 20.95 -5.90 16.35
CA LYS A 105 20.53 -7.11 17.08
C LYS A 105 19.14 -7.62 16.69
N PHE A 106 18.34 -6.80 16.01
CA PHE A 106 17.01 -7.14 15.53
C PHE A 106 16.98 -7.38 14.01
N LEU A 107 18.15 -7.22 13.35
CA LEU A 107 18.26 -7.48 11.93
C LEU A 107 18.15 -8.99 11.67
N ASP A 108 17.08 -9.36 10.99
CA ASP A 108 16.75 -10.74 10.62
C ASP A 108 17.54 -11.14 9.35
N ALA A 109 18.87 -11.14 9.47
CA ALA A 109 19.77 -11.19 8.34
C ALA A 109 19.62 -12.49 7.51
N ASP A 110 19.53 -13.65 8.18
CA ASP A 110 19.42 -14.93 7.50
C ASP A 110 18.14 -14.99 6.63
N TYR A 111 17.03 -14.50 7.17
CA TYR A 111 15.77 -14.47 6.43
C TYR A 111 15.80 -13.49 5.25
N ILE A 112 16.33 -12.28 5.46
CA ILE A 112 16.45 -11.27 4.40
C ILE A 112 17.36 -11.77 3.26
N PHE A 113 18.47 -12.41 3.58
CA PHE A 113 19.35 -13.02 2.58
C PHE A 113 18.68 -14.18 1.86
N ASP A 114 17.92 -15.03 2.55
CA ASP A 114 17.18 -16.14 1.92
C ASP A 114 16.17 -15.63 0.90
N ILE A 115 15.35 -14.64 1.27
CA ILE A 115 14.39 -13.98 0.34
C ILE A 115 15.13 -13.36 -0.83
N THR A 116 16.21 -12.64 -0.59
CA THR A 116 17.03 -12.02 -1.65
C THR A 116 17.54 -13.07 -2.64
N LYS A 117 18.13 -14.17 -2.15
CA LYS A 117 18.65 -15.26 -2.98
C LYS A 117 17.55 -15.96 -3.79
N LYS A 118 16.38 -16.17 -3.19
CA LYS A 118 15.18 -16.70 -3.88
C LYS A 118 14.75 -15.77 -5.02
N GLY A 119 14.71 -14.43 -4.75
CA GLY A 119 14.40 -13.42 -5.75
C GLY A 119 15.39 -13.42 -6.92
N PHE A 120 16.69 -13.43 -6.64
CA PHE A 120 17.73 -13.52 -7.68
C PHE A 120 17.52 -14.75 -8.57
N ALA A 121 17.38 -15.93 -7.98
CA ALA A 121 17.17 -17.17 -8.73
C ALA A 121 15.89 -17.13 -9.57
N TYR A 122 14.82 -16.54 -9.04
CA TYR A 122 13.56 -16.40 -9.73
C TYR A 122 13.67 -15.42 -10.92
N PHE A 123 14.16 -14.21 -10.71
CA PHE A 123 14.20 -13.17 -11.74
C PHE A 123 15.21 -13.53 -12.85
N GLU A 124 16.40 -14.00 -12.52
CA GLU A 124 17.35 -14.45 -13.53
C GLU A 124 16.79 -15.58 -14.42
N LYS A 125 16.05 -16.50 -13.82
CA LYS A 125 15.39 -17.59 -14.55
C LYS A 125 14.25 -17.10 -15.43
N ARG A 126 13.37 -16.25 -14.89
CA ARG A 126 12.15 -15.80 -15.58
C ARG A 126 12.45 -14.75 -16.66
N PHE A 127 13.36 -13.84 -16.38
CA PHE A 127 13.77 -12.81 -17.35
C PHE A 127 14.83 -13.32 -18.34
N GLY A 128 15.53 -14.41 -18.01
CA GLY A 128 16.58 -14.98 -18.84
C GLY A 128 17.82 -14.10 -18.99
N VAL A 129 17.98 -13.09 -18.12
CA VAL A 129 19.09 -12.13 -18.10
C VAL A 129 19.73 -12.16 -16.72
N PRO A 130 21.06 -12.43 -16.62
CA PRO A 130 21.76 -12.41 -15.35
C PRO A 130 21.70 -11.04 -14.67
N TYR A 131 21.89 -11.02 -13.35
CA TYR A 131 22.01 -9.79 -12.58
C TYR A 131 23.10 -8.88 -13.13
N PRO A 132 22.81 -7.58 -13.39
CA PRO A 132 23.72 -6.74 -14.21
C PRO A 132 24.81 -6.01 -13.42
N PHE A 133 24.75 -6.00 -12.06
CA PHE A 133 25.68 -5.23 -11.22
C PHE A 133 26.68 -6.12 -10.47
N GLU A 134 27.72 -5.52 -9.85
CA GLU A 134 28.81 -6.24 -9.23
C GLU A 134 28.56 -6.62 -7.76
N LYS A 135 27.54 -6.06 -7.13
CA LYS A 135 27.14 -6.35 -5.73
C LYS A 135 25.67 -6.03 -5.52
N TYR A 136 25.12 -6.45 -4.38
CA TYR A 136 23.78 -6.06 -3.93
C TYR A 136 23.80 -5.78 -2.42
N ASP A 137 23.82 -4.50 -2.05
CA ASP A 137 23.73 -4.05 -0.66
C ASP A 137 22.32 -3.54 -0.35
N GLN A 138 21.80 -3.88 0.83
CA GLN A 138 20.51 -3.43 1.36
C GLN A 138 20.76 -2.65 2.65
N LEU A 139 20.36 -1.38 2.69
CA LEU A 139 20.69 -0.46 3.77
C LEU A 139 19.42 0.06 4.44
N PHE A 140 19.21 -0.32 5.69
CA PHE A 140 18.10 0.16 6.51
C PHE A 140 18.47 1.50 7.14
N VAL A 141 17.91 2.59 6.58
CA VAL A 141 18.29 3.95 6.91
C VAL A 141 17.26 4.67 7.79
N PRO A 142 17.70 5.56 8.70
CA PRO A 142 16.79 6.31 9.57
C PRO A 142 16.10 7.46 8.83
N GLU A 143 14.92 7.88 9.31
CA GLU A 143 14.16 9.04 8.82
C GLU A 143 13.82 8.98 7.32
N PHE A 144 13.70 7.78 6.76
CA PHE A 144 13.41 7.60 5.34
C PHE A 144 11.93 7.84 5.06
N ASN A 145 11.65 8.71 4.11
CA ASN A 145 10.28 9.16 3.78
C ASN A 145 9.58 8.29 2.74
N ALA A 146 10.21 7.20 2.30
CA ALA A 146 9.64 6.20 1.40
C ALA A 146 9.75 4.79 2.01
N GLY A 147 9.22 3.78 1.34
CA GLY A 147 9.37 2.37 1.72
C GLY A 147 10.79 1.88 1.47
N ALA A 148 11.24 2.07 0.24
CA ALA A 148 12.59 1.76 -0.21
C ALA A 148 12.95 2.59 -1.45
N MET A 149 14.17 2.37 -2.01
CA MET A 149 14.67 3.01 -3.24
C MET A 149 15.69 2.11 -3.91
N GLU A 150 15.53 1.90 -5.19
CA GLU A 150 16.25 1.00 -6.06
C GLU A 150 17.65 1.48 -6.51
N ASN A 151 18.35 2.28 -5.75
CA ASN A 151 19.70 2.69 -6.16
C ASN A 151 20.53 1.48 -6.62
N ALA A 152 21.04 1.52 -7.83
CA ALA A 152 21.69 0.39 -8.49
C ALA A 152 22.79 -0.26 -7.60
N GLY A 153 22.56 -1.50 -7.18
CA GLY A 153 23.43 -2.26 -6.29
C GLY A 153 23.57 -1.74 -4.85
N ALA A 154 22.82 -0.71 -4.44
CA ALA A 154 22.88 -0.07 -3.11
C ALA A 154 21.50 0.38 -2.63
N VAL A 155 20.58 -0.56 -2.51
CA VAL A 155 19.16 -0.31 -2.20
C VAL A 155 19.00 0.22 -0.78
N THR A 156 18.26 1.31 -0.61
CA THR A 156 17.93 1.85 0.71
C THR A 156 16.51 1.48 1.11
N PHE A 157 16.33 1.09 2.36
CA PHE A 157 15.03 0.72 2.96
C PHE A 157 14.76 1.57 4.18
N THR A 158 13.50 1.82 4.47
CA THR A 158 13.12 2.35 5.78
C THR A 158 13.50 1.37 6.89
N GLU A 159 14.12 1.88 7.98
CA GLU A 159 14.47 1.03 9.13
C GLU A 159 13.26 0.45 9.87
N THR A 160 12.03 0.86 9.53
CA THR A 160 10.80 0.26 10.08
C THR A 160 10.62 -1.21 9.68
N TYR A 161 11.35 -1.70 8.68
CA TYR A 161 11.44 -3.12 8.32
C TYR A 161 12.40 -3.94 9.18
N VAL A 162 13.11 -3.32 10.13
CA VAL A 162 13.88 -4.02 11.17
C VAL A 162 12.99 -4.14 12.41
N PHE A 163 12.38 -5.30 12.61
CA PHE A 163 11.34 -5.53 13.61
C PHE A 163 11.95 -5.80 14.99
N ARG A 164 11.79 -4.86 15.93
CA ARG A 164 12.24 -5.02 17.33
C ARG A 164 11.24 -5.77 18.22
N SER A 165 10.01 -5.91 17.77
CA SER A 165 8.87 -6.51 18.46
C SER A 165 8.07 -7.39 17.51
N GLN A 166 7.05 -8.07 18.01
CA GLN A 166 6.13 -8.84 17.19
C GLN A 166 5.41 -7.93 16.20
N VAL A 167 5.36 -8.34 14.94
CA VAL A 167 4.54 -7.74 13.89
C VAL A 167 3.60 -8.79 13.30
N SER A 168 2.52 -8.34 12.67
CA SER A 168 1.62 -9.24 11.95
C SER A 168 2.30 -9.84 10.72
N ASP A 169 1.81 -10.99 10.28
CA ASP A 169 2.29 -11.64 9.05
C ASP A 169 2.09 -10.73 7.83
N ALA A 170 1.05 -9.90 7.82
CA ALA A 170 0.86 -8.86 6.81
C ALA A 170 2.07 -7.89 6.69
N ILE A 171 2.69 -7.52 7.81
CA ILE A 171 3.87 -6.65 7.82
C ILE A 171 5.14 -7.42 7.40
N ARG A 172 5.24 -8.71 7.76
CA ARG A 172 6.35 -9.58 7.32
C ARG A 172 6.30 -9.79 5.81
N GLU A 173 5.14 -10.14 5.28
CA GLU A 173 4.90 -10.28 3.84
C GLU A 173 5.19 -8.98 3.08
N ARG A 174 4.76 -7.82 3.61
CA ARG A 174 5.08 -6.52 3.02
C ARG A 174 6.58 -6.29 2.89
N ARG A 175 7.39 -6.67 3.91
CA ARG A 175 8.85 -6.60 3.82
C ARG A 175 9.38 -7.48 2.68
N VAL A 176 8.85 -8.71 2.54
CA VAL A 176 9.24 -9.63 1.46
C VAL A 176 8.92 -9.04 0.09
N VAL A 177 7.69 -8.57 -0.10
CA VAL A 177 7.27 -7.91 -1.36
C VAL A 177 8.17 -6.71 -1.66
N THR A 178 8.48 -5.86 -0.67
CA THR A 178 9.36 -4.70 -0.88
C THR A 178 10.79 -5.12 -1.25
N ILE A 179 11.38 -6.13 -0.59
CA ILE A 179 12.71 -6.65 -0.97
C ILE A 179 12.73 -7.11 -2.41
N LEU A 180 11.70 -7.83 -2.85
CA LEU A 180 11.61 -8.34 -4.23
C LEU A 180 11.24 -7.24 -5.24
N HIS A 181 10.52 -6.20 -4.83
CA HIS A 181 10.24 -5.01 -5.63
C HIS A 181 11.53 -4.28 -5.99
N GLU A 182 12.33 -3.93 -4.98
CA GLU A 182 13.61 -3.27 -5.20
C GLU A 182 14.60 -4.13 -5.99
N LEU A 183 14.54 -5.44 -5.81
CA LEU A 183 15.37 -6.35 -6.60
C LEU A 183 14.93 -6.41 -8.06
N ALA A 184 13.62 -6.38 -8.35
CA ALA A 184 13.10 -6.37 -9.72
C ALA A 184 13.53 -5.13 -10.50
N HIS A 185 13.66 -3.99 -9.83
CA HIS A 185 14.16 -2.75 -10.43
C HIS A 185 15.56 -2.86 -11.01
N MET A 186 16.37 -3.79 -10.54
CA MET A 186 17.71 -4.00 -11.13
C MET A 186 17.65 -4.33 -12.63
N TRP A 187 16.51 -4.86 -13.10
CA TRP A 187 16.21 -5.07 -14.53
C TRP A 187 15.27 -3.98 -15.07
N PHE A 188 14.13 -3.75 -14.40
CA PHE A 188 13.15 -2.72 -14.75
C PHE A 188 13.47 -1.40 -14.04
N GLY A 189 14.12 -0.47 -14.69
CA GLY A 189 14.54 0.82 -14.14
C GLY A 189 16.05 1.01 -14.22
N ASP A 190 16.85 0.05 -13.77
CA ASP A 190 18.29 0.20 -13.67
C ASP A 190 19.02 -0.28 -14.93
N LEU A 191 18.78 -1.53 -15.36
CA LEU A 191 19.36 -2.08 -16.59
C LEU A 191 18.73 -1.43 -17.83
N VAL A 192 17.40 -1.41 -17.89
CA VAL A 192 16.62 -0.72 -18.92
C VAL A 192 15.76 0.35 -18.24
N THR A 193 15.96 1.60 -18.59
CA THR A 193 15.31 2.75 -17.96
C THR A 193 14.35 3.41 -18.96
N MET A 194 13.23 3.95 -18.50
CA MET A 194 12.35 4.76 -19.35
C MET A 194 13.11 5.94 -19.96
N THR A 195 12.67 6.39 -21.14
CA THR A 195 13.26 7.55 -21.82
C THR A 195 12.88 8.86 -21.10
N TRP A 196 11.61 8.97 -20.65
CA TRP A 196 11.08 10.08 -19.90
C TRP A 196 10.10 9.61 -18.82
N TRP A 197 9.84 10.44 -17.86
CA TRP A 197 9.02 10.15 -16.68
C TRP A 197 7.53 9.88 -16.97
N ASN A 198 7.04 10.12 -18.19
CA ASN A 198 5.71 9.68 -18.60
C ASN A 198 5.55 8.16 -18.58
N ASP A 199 6.66 7.45 -18.73
CA ASP A 199 6.74 6.00 -18.66
C ASP A 199 7.32 5.48 -17.33
N LEU A 200 7.21 6.24 -16.23
CA LEU A 200 7.61 5.81 -14.88
C LEU A 200 7.00 4.46 -14.50
N TRP A 201 5.80 4.18 -14.98
CA TRP A 201 5.10 2.91 -14.77
C TRP A 201 5.86 1.69 -15.32
N LEU A 202 6.72 1.85 -16.35
CA LEU A 202 7.60 0.78 -16.85
C LEU A 202 8.60 0.28 -15.78
N ASN A 203 8.91 1.12 -14.81
CA ASN A 203 9.69 0.72 -13.64
C ASN A 203 8.74 0.21 -12.55
N GLU A 204 7.87 1.06 -12.04
CA GLU A 204 7.10 0.84 -10.82
C GLU A 204 6.01 -0.23 -10.96
N SER A 205 5.20 -0.17 -12.01
CA SER A 205 4.17 -1.18 -12.22
C SER A 205 4.78 -2.56 -12.47
N PHE A 206 5.91 -2.63 -13.19
CA PHE A 206 6.61 -3.89 -13.42
C PHE A 206 7.22 -4.45 -12.14
N ALA A 207 7.86 -3.62 -11.33
CA ALA A 207 8.41 -4.06 -10.05
C ALA A 207 7.31 -4.52 -9.09
N GLU A 208 6.17 -3.83 -9.07
CA GLU A 208 5.00 -4.21 -8.26
C GLU A 208 4.40 -5.56 -8.69
N TRP A 209 4.23 -5.77 -9.99
CA TRP A 209 3.77 -7.04 -10.53
C TRP A 209 4.81 -8.15 -10.33
N ALA A 210 6.10 -7.89 -10.64
CA ALA A 210 7.18 -8.86 -10.56
C ALA A 210 7.45 -9.30 -9.12
N SER A 211 7.42 -8.38 -8.16
CA SER A 211 7.56 -8.72 -6.74
C SER A 211 6.42 -9.59 -6.24
N THR A 212 5.18 -9.30 -6.65
CA THR A 212 4.02 -10.08 -6.24
C THR A 212 4.08 -11.52 -6.77
N ILE A 213 4.37 -11.71 -8.07
CA ILE A 213 4.47 -13.06 -8.64
C ILE A 213 5.68 -13.82 -8.07
N ALA A 214 6.81 -13.15 -7.84
CA ALA A 214 7.99 -13.78 -7.22
C ALA A 214 7.71 -14.14 -5.76
N THR A 215 7.01 -13.32 -5.01
CA THR A 215 6.58 -13.63 -3.63
C THR A 215 5.72 -14.89 -3.62
N ALA A 216 4.73 -14.97 -4.51
CA ALA A 216 3.82 -16.12 -4.60
C ALA A 216 4.51 -17.43 -5.04
N GLU A 217 5.44 -17.36 -6.02
CA GLU A 217 6.01 -18.55 -6.63
C GLU A 217 7.34 -19.00 -6.03
N ALA A 218 8.11 -18.11 -5.40
CA ALA A 218 9.45 -18.41 -4.92
C ALA A 218 9.58 -18.40 -3.40
N THR A 219 8.56 -17.95 -2.65
CA THR A 219 8.62 -17.85 -1.19
C THR A 219 7.50 -18.65 -0.52
N GLU A 220 7.49 -18.67 0.82
CA GLU A 220 6.41 -19.24 1.61
C GLU A 220 5.07 -18.47 1.54
N TRP A 221 5.09 -17.25 1.02
CA TRP A 221 3.91 -16.37 0.91
C TRP A 221 3.12 -16.66 -0.38
N THR A 222 2.65 -17.88 -0.49
CA THR A 222 2.01 -18.39 -1.73
C THR A 222 0.70 -17.70 -2.09
N HIS A 223 0.10 -16.96 -1.15
CA HIS A 223 -1.14 -16.19 -1.35
C HIS A 223 -0.89 -14.69 -1.62
N ALA A 224 0.29 -14.31 -2.12
CA ALA A 224 0.63 -12.89 -2.37
C ALA A 224 -0.36 -12.18 -3.30
N TRP A 225 -1.05 -12.88 -4.21
CA TRP A 225 -2.11 -12.28 -5.01
C TRP A 225 -3.38 -11.95 -4.21
N THR A 226 -3.66 -12.67 -3.12
CA THR A 226 -4.72 -12.29 -2.16
C THR A 226 -4.35 -11.02 -1.42
N THR A 227 -3.10 -10.89 -0.98
CA THR A 227 -2.54 -9.67 -0.40
C THR A 227 -2.61 -8.51 -1.37
N PHE A 228 -2.21 -8.71 -2.64
CA PHE A 228 -2.27 -7.69 -3.68
C PHE A 228 -3.71 -7.19 -3.89
N HIS A 229 -4.69 -8.09 -3.98
CA HIS A 229 -6.10 -7.71 -4.07
C HIS A 229 -6.57 -6.89 -2.88
N ALA A 230 -6.31 -7.39 -1.67
CA ALA A 230 -6.83 -6.79 -0.44
C ALA A 230 -6.23 -5.40 -0.15
N MET A 231 -4.98 -5.17 -0.50
CA MET A 231 -4.25 -3.95 -0.16
C MET A 231 -3.98 -3.08 -1.39
N GLU A 232 -3.25 -3.58 -2.40
CA GLU A 232 -2.79 -2.77 -3.52
C GLU A 232 -3.95 -2.39 -4.45
N LYS A 233 -4.79 -3.35 -4.88
CA LYS A 233 -5.96 -3.00 -5.70
C LYS A 233 -6.98 -2.14 -4.95
N SER A 234 -7.13 -2.34 -3.64
CA SER A 234 -7.97 -1.46 -2.82
C SER A 234 -7.45 -0.02 -2.81
N TRP A 235 -6.13 0.17 -2.77
CA TRP A 235 -5.49 1.48 -2.93
C TRP A 235 -5.72 2.06 -4.33
N ALA A 236 -5.50 1.26 -5.37
CA ALA A 236 -5.74 1.67 -6.75
C ALA A 236 -7.20 2.10 -6.99
N TYR A 237 -8.18 1.30 -6.54
CA TYR A 237 -9.59 1.64 -6.68
C TYR A 237 -9.98 2.91 -5.93
N ARG A 238 -9.35 3.17 -4.77
CA ARG A 238 -9.55 4.43 -4.05
C ARG A 238 -9.02 5.60 -4.87
N GLN A 239 -7.80 5.50 -5.38
CA GLN A 239 -7.13 6.55 -6.14
C GLN A 239 -7.84 6.84 -7.47
N ASP A 240 -8.24 5.79 -8.19
CA ASP A 240 -8.86 5.87 -9.52
C ASP A 240 -10.31 6.38 -9.50
N GLN A 241 -10.85 6.65 -8.32
CA GLN A 241 -12.17 7.26 -8.09
C GLN A 241 -12.07 8.67 -7.49
N LEU A 242 -10.85 9.22 -7.39
CA LEU A 242 -10.62 10.61 -6.95
C LEU A 242 -10.63 11.57 -8.13
N PRO A 243 -10.92 12.86 -7.90
CA PRO A 243 -10.82 13.88 -8.95
C PRO A 243 -9.41 14.00 -9.55
N SER A 244 -8.39 13.59 -8.80
CA SER A 244 -6.98 13.59 -9.19
C SER A 244 -6.54 12.38 -9.99
N THR A 245 -7.46 11.44 -10.31
CA THR A 245 -7.10 10.26 -11.12
C THR A 245 -6.52 10.66 -12.47
N HIS A 246 -5.64 9.82 -12.98
CA HIS A 246 -4.95 10.03 -14.25
C HIS A 246 -4.72 8.68 -14.96
N PRO A 247 -4.37 8.69 -16.25
CA PRO A 247 -3.93 7.50 -16.97
C PRO A 247 -2.64 6.92 -16.36
N ILE A 248 -2.38 5.64 -16.58
CA ILE A 248 -1.12 4.98 -16.17
C ILE A 248 0.05 5.66 -16.89
N VAL A 249 -0.05 5.88 -18.20
CA VAL A 249 0.87 6.75 -18.95
C VAL A 249 0.50 8.20 -18.65
N ALA A 250 1.23 8.83 -17.76
CA ALA A 250 0.94 10.18 -17.29
C ALA A 250 1.44 11.25 -18.26
N ASN A 251 0.81 12.42 -18.25
CA ASN A 251 1.29 13.57 -18.99
C ASN A 251 2.26 14.38 -18.12
N ILE A 252 3.54 14.10 -18.25
CA ILE A 252 4.62 14.71 -17.47
C ILE A 252 5.29 15.81 -18.28
N ARG A 253 5.11 17.06 -17.87
CA ARG A 253 5.67 18.25 -18.52
C ARG A 253 7.04 18.61 -17.96
N ASP A 254 7.22 18.39 -16.66
CA ASP A 254 8.43 18.64 -15.90
C ASP A 254 8.56 17.69 -14.72
N ILE A 255 9.64 17.83 -13.95
CA ILE A 255 9.96 16.92 -12.84
C ILE A 255 9.03 17.14 -11.63
N GLU A 256 8.44 18.30 -11.48
CA GLU A 256 7.50 18.58 -10.39
C GLU A 256 6.19 17.79 -10.60
N ASP A 257 5.77 17.64 -11.87
CA ASP A 257 4.62 16.79 -12.21
C ASP A 257 4.85 15.31 -11.79
N VAL A 258 6.08 14.82 -11.80
CA VAL A 258 6.39 13.41 -11.44
C VAL A 258 6.11 13.13 -9.98
N GLN A 259 6.41 14.04 -9.06
CA GLN A 259 6.28 13.83 -7.63
C GLN A 259 4.87 13.42 -7.19
N VAL A 260 3.86 13.93 -7.91
CA VAL A 260 2.44 13.61 -7.62
C VAL A 260 1.97 12.30 -8.26
N ASN A 261 2.80 11.63 -9.06
CA ASN A 261 2.47 10.38 -9.76
C ASN A 261 3.00 9.12 -9.06
N PHE A 262 3.65 9.24 -7.91
CA PHE A 262 3.97 8.10 -7.03
C PHE A 262 2.73 7.68 -6.23
N ASP A 263 1.76 7.13 -6.91
CA ASP A 263 0.43 6.86 -6.35
C ASP A 263 -0.13 5.48 -6.77
N GLY A 264 -1.33 5.16 -6.27
CA GLY A 264 -1.99 3.90 -6.56
C GLY A 264 -2.26 3.61 -8.04
N ILE A 265 -2.18 4.62 -8.91
CA ILE A 265 -2.33 4.41 -10.36
C ILE A 265 -1.02 3.86 -10.93
N THR A 266 0.10 4.52 -10.67
CA THR A 266 1.41 4.11 -11.20
C THR A 266 1.85 2.76 -10.66
N TYR A 267 1.61 2.47 -9.38
CA TYR A 267 1.99 1.19 -8.75
C TYR A 267 0.93 0.11 -8.95
N ALA A 268 -0.18 0.25 -8.27
CA ALA A 268 -1.14 -0.84 -8.06
C ALA A 268 -2.11 -1.06 -9.22
N LYS A 269 -2.65 0.02 -9.85
CA LYS A 269 -3.43 -0.12 -11.09
C LYS A 269 -2.53 -0.68 -12.19
N GLY A 270 -1.34 -0.11 -12.36
CA GLY A 270 -0.37 -0.57 -13.35
C GLY A 270 0.02 -2.04 -13.15
N GLY A 271 0.37 -2.45 -11.93
CA GLY A 271 0.67 -3.85 -11.58
C GLY A 271 -0.51 -4.80 -11.87
N SER A 272 -1.75 -4.37 -11.56
CA SER A 272 -2.96 -5.15 -11.89
C SER A 272 -3.21 -5.24 -13.40
N VAL A 273 -2.97 -4.15 -14.15
CA VAL A 273 -3.10 -4.14 -15.62
C VAL A 273 -2.03 -5.02 -16.26
N LEU A 274 -0.82 -5.10 -15.69
CA LEU A 274 0.19 -6.05 -16.14
C LEU A 274 -0.23 -7.50 -15.87
N LYS A 275 -0.83 -7.82 -14.72
CA LYS A 275 -1.41 -9.15 -14.46
C LYS A 275 -2.44 -9.51 -15.53
N GLN A 276 -3.31 -8.57 -15.88
CA GLN A 276 -4.29 -8.75 -16.96
C GLN A 276 -3.63 -8.88 -18.34
N LEU A 277 -2.56 -8.14 -18.61
CA LEU A 277 -1.79 -8.27 -19.86
C LEU A 277 -1.17 -9.65 -19.99
N VAL A 278 -0.62 -10.19 -18.90
CA VAL A 278 -0.11 -11.58 -18.87
C VAL A 278 -1.22 -12.57 -19.21
N ALA A 279 -2.42 -12.43 -18.63
CA ALA A 279 -3.57 -13.27 -18.97
C ALA A 279 -4.04 -13.06 -20.43
N TRP A 280 -3.90 -11.86 -20.96
CA TRP A 280 -4.28 -11.51 -22.33
C TRP A 280 -3.36 -12.12 -23.39
N VAL A 281 -2.03 -12.03 -23.19
CA VAL A 281 -1.04 -12.50 -24.19
C VAL A 281 -0.56 -13.94 -23.94
N GLY A 282 -0.77 -14.47 -22.73
CA GLY A 282 -0.23 -15.74 -22.25
C GLY A 282 1.14 -15.59 -21.59
N GLU A 283 1.33 -16.31 -20.49
CA GLU A 283 2.48 -16.15 -19.59
C GLU A 283 3.83 -16.40 -20.29
N GLU A 284 3.95 -17.50 -21.05
CA GLU A 284 5.20 -17.80 -21.75
C GLU A 284 5.55 -16.76 -22.82
N ALA A 285 4.55 -16.26 -23.55
CA ALA A 285 4.74 -15.22 -24.54
C ALA A 285 5.15 -13.89 -23.87
N PHE A 286 4.55 -13.58 -22.72
CA PHE A 286 4.88 -12.40 -21.93
C PHE A 286 6.35 -12.42 -21.49
N PHE A 287 6.81 -13.49 -20.83
CA PHE A 287 8.19 -13.56 -20.37
C PHE A 287 9.20 -13.63 -21.52
N SER A 288 8.85 -14.26 -22.64
CA SER A 288 9.69 -14.24 -23.84
C SER A 288 9.83 -12.84 -24.43
N GLY A 289 8.74 -12.05 -24.44
CA GLY A 289 8.77 -10.66 -24.88
C GLY A 289 9.58 -9.76 -23.93
N VAL A 290 9.43 -9.95 -22.63
CA VAL A 290 10.24 -9.26 -21.60
C VAL A 290 11.73 -9.60 -21.74
N HIS A 291 12.07 -10.86 -21.98
CA HIS A 291 13.45 -11.27 -22.27
C HIS A 291 14.02 -10.50 -23.47
N ASN A 292 13.30 -10.49 -24.59
CA ASN A 292 13.73 -9.79 -25.81
C ASN A 292 13.90 -8.29 -25.55
N TYR A 293 12.96 -7.69 -24.81
CA TYR A 293 13.03 -6.29 -24.41
C TYR A 293 14.32 -5.99 -23.64
N PHE A 294 14.67 -6.79 -22.61
CA PHE A 294 15.92 -6.61 -21.88
C PHE A 294 17.16 -6.79 -22.75
N VAL A 295 17.23 -7.86 -23.53
CA VAL A 295 18.39 -8.14 -24.40
C VAL A 295 18.63 -7.00 -25.39
N LYS A 296 17.54 -6.43 -25.94
CA LYS A 296 17.61 -5.37 -26.95
C LYS A 296 17.96 -4.00 -26.37
N HIS A 297 17.46 -3.68 -25.15
CA HIS A 297 17.54 -2.34 -24.58
C HIS A 297 18.48 -2.24 -23.36
N GLN A 298 19.16 -3.32 -22.94
CA GLN A 298 20.06 -3.32 -21.79
C GLN A 298 21.07 -2.16 -21.84
N TRP A 299 21.28 -1.51 -20.69
CA TRP A 299 22.12 -0.32 -20.52
C TRP A 299 21.64 0.93 -21.30
N GLY A 300 20.50 0.82 -21.92
CA GLY A 300 19.85 1.88 -22.69
C GLY A 300 18.55 2.37 -22.04
N ASN A 301 17.74 3.02 -22.87
CA ASN A 301 16.44 3.53 -22.51
C ASN A 301 15.39 2.96 -23.45
N ALA A 302 14.16 2.87 -22.98
CA ALA A 302 13.06 2.35 -23.75
C ALA A 302 11.76 3.11 -23.45
N THR A 303 10.77 2.92 -24.30
CA THR A 303 9.43 3.48 -24.21
C THR A 303 8.39 2.35 -24.11
N LEU A 304 7.15 2.68 -23.81
CA LEU A 304 6.02 1.76 -23.92
C LEU A 304 5.98 1.06 -25.28
N ALA A 305 6.20 1.79 -26.38
CA ALA A 305 6.15 1.21 -27.73
C ALA A 305 7.21 0.11 -27.95
N ASP A 306 8.38 0.25 -27.34
CA ASP A 306 9.45 -0.75 -27.43
C ASP A 306 9.02 -2.06 -26.76
N LEU A 307 8.40 -1.98 -25.57
CA LEU A 307 7.89 -3.15 -24.86
C LEU A 307 6.75 -3.83 -25.62
N LEU A 308 5.75 -3.04 -26.08
CA LEU A 308 4.61 -3.60 -26.82
C LEU A 308 5.07 -4.31 -28.10
N THR A 309 6.07 -3.78 -28.80
CA THR A 309 6.64 -4.40 -30.01
C THR A 309 7.13 -5.83 -29.72
N GLU A 310 7.85 -6.04 -28.62
CA GLU A 310 8.36 -7.35 -28.24
C GLU A 310 7.22 -8.30 -27.79
N LEU A 311 6.23 -7.79 -27.07
CA LEU A 311 5.07 -8.58 -26.64
C LEU A 311 4.16 -8.97 -27.82
N GLU A 312 3.96 -8.09 -28.80
CA GLU A 312 3.23 -8.41 -30.03
C GLU A 312 3.96 -9.50 -30.84
N ALA A 313 5.29 -9.39 -30.97
CA ALA A 313 6.09 -10.34 -31.67
C ALA A 313 6.05 -11.75 -31.06
N THR A 314 5.98 -11.87 -29.75
CA THR A 314 5.96 -13.17 -29.05
C THR A 314 4.58 -13.76 -28.90
N SER A 315 3.54 -12.92 -28.75
CA SER A 315 2.17 -13.38 -28.52
C SER A 315 1.33 -13.52 -29.80
N GLY A 316 1.69 -12.80 -30.85
CA GLY A 316 0.90 -12.69 -32.08
C GLY A 316 -0.39 -11.89 -31.91
N ARG A 317 -0.59 -11.19 -30.80
CA ARG A 317 -1.73 -10.28 -30.55
C ARG A 317 -1.34 -8.84 -30.86
N GLU A 318 -2.25 -8.09 -31.46
CA GLU A 318 -2.10 -6.64 -31.60
C GLU A 318 -2.46 -5.97 -30.25
N LEU A 319 -1.58 -5.11 -29.75
CA LEU A 319 -1.70 -4.47 -28.44
C LEU A 319 -1.97 -2.95 -28.51
N GLY A 320 -1.85 -2.33 -29.68
CA GLY A 320 -2.06 -0.88 -29.82
C GLY A 320 -3.42 -0.41 -29.34
N GLY A 321 -4.49 -1.09 -29.74
CA GLY A 321 -5.87 -0.80 -29.31
C GLY A 321 -6.08 -1.11 -27.80
N TRP A 322 -5.49 -2.19 -27.32
CA TRP A 322 -5.51 -2.54 -25.89
C TRP A 322 -4.78 -1.48 -25.05
N SER A 323 -3.59 -1.09 -25.46
CA SER A 323 -2.77 -0.07 -24.78
C SER A 323 -3.49 1.26 -24.66
N SER A 324 -4.10 1.76 -25.74
CA SER A 324 -4.77 3.06 -25.76
C SER A 324 -5.94 3.15 -24.76
N VAL A 325 -6.67 2.07 -24.52
CA VAL A 325 -7.78 2.09 -23.57
C VAL A 325 -7.36 1.77 -22.14
N TRP A 326 -6.30 0.97 -21.95
CA TRP A 326 -5.85 0.56 -20.63
C TRP A 326 -4.84 1.51 -20.01
N LEU A 327 -3.88 2.00 -20.80
CA LEU A 327 -2.75 2.77 -20.30
C LEU A 327 -2.96 4.28 -20.44
N GLU A 328 -3.78 4.73 -21.39
CA GLU A 328 -3.96 6.15 -21.72
C GLU A 328 -5.31 6.73 -21.25
N THR A 329 -6.10 5.97 -20.48
CA THR A 329 -7.38 6.43 -19.93
C THR A 329 -7.47 6.21 -18.42
N ALA A 330 -8.12 7.16 -17.72
CA ALA A 330 -8.38 7.10 -16.29
C ALA A 330 -9.70 6.37 -15.95
N GLY A 331 -9.92 6.10 -14.67
CA GLY A 331 -11.13 5.53 -14.12
C GLY A 331 -11.15 3.99 -14.11
N VAL A 332 -12.00 3.42 -13.25
CA VAL A 332 -12.20 1.99 -13.07
C VAL A 332 -13.61 1.58 -13.48
N ASN A 333 -13.73 0.48 -14.24
CA ASN A 333 -15.03 -0.10 -14.61
C ASN A 333 -15.65 -0.86 -13.45
N THR A 334 -16.98 -1.02 -13.50
CA THR A 334 -17.71 -1.91 -12.59
C THR A 334 -18.42 -2.98 -13.42
N MET A 335 -18.29 -4.25 -13.00
CA MET A 335 -18.91 -5.38 -13.64
C MET A 335 -19.95 -6.04 -12.74
N ILE A 336 -21.11 -6.35 -13.32
CA ILE A 336 -22.26 -6.92 -12.63
C ILE A 336 -22.78 -8.11 -13.44
N PRO A 337 -22.88 -9.34 -12.89
CA PRO A 337 -23.52 -10.45 -13.57
C PRO A 337 -25.04 -10.33 -13.51
N ARG A 338 -25.68 -10.60 -14.61
CA ARG A 338 -27.15 -10.74 -14.72
C ARG A 338 -27.47 -12.18 -15.10
N ILE A 339 -28.10 -12.91 -14.19
CA ILE A 339 -28.41 -14.33 -14.32
C ILE A 339 -29.91 -14.54 -14.26
N GLU A 340 -30.45 -15.22 -15.25
CA GLU A 340 -31.87 -15.64 -15.27
C GLU A 340 -31.93 -17.17 -15.23
N VAL A 341 -32.87 -17.70 -14.48
CA VAL A 341 -33.06 -19.15 -14.31
C VAL A 341 -34.54 -19.51 -14.60
N ASP A 342 -34.76 -20.74 -15.01
CA ASP A 342 -36.09 -21.32 -15.09
C ASP A 342 -36.62 -21.83 -13.73
N ASP A 343 -37.83 -22.38 -13.73
CA ASP A 343 -38.49 -22.93 -12.54
C ASP A 343 -37.74 -24.14 -11.93
N GLN A 344 -36.80 -24.74 -12.66
CA GLN A 344 -35.97 -25.86 -12.22
C GLN A 344 -34.59 -25.41 -11.72
N GLY A 345 -34.31 -24.09 -11.76
CA GLY A 345 -33.01 -23.54 -11.36
C GLY A 345 -31.92 -23.70 -12.41
N VAL A 346 -32.30 -23.96 -13.67
CA VAL A 346 -31.37 -24.01 -14.81
C VAL A 346 -31.19 -22.60 -15.38
N ILE A 347 -29.94 -22.22 -15.63
CA ILE A 347 -29.64 -20.90 -16.19
C ILE A 347 -30.14 -20.81 -17.64
N THR A 348 -31.01 -19.87 -17.89
CA THR A 348 -31.56 -19.58 -19.23
C THR A 348 -30.89 -18.42 -19.93
N GLN A 349 -30.34 -17.47 -19.14
CA GLN A 349 -29.55 -16.35 -19.63
C GLN A 349 -28.47 -15.97 -18.63
N ALA A 350 -27.27 -15.71 -19.13
CA ALA A 350 -26.16 -15.18 -18.31
C ALA A 350 -25.45 -14.09 -19.10
N GLU A 351 -25.37 -12.91 -18.51
CA GLU A 351 -24.74 -11.73 -19.09
C GLU A 351 -23.85 -11.07 -18.07
N LEU A 352 -22.75 -10.50 -18.54
CA LEU A 352 -21.88 -9.61 -17.78
C LEU A 352 -22.13 -8.17 -18.27
N LEU A 353 -22.58 -7.32 -17.38
CA LEU A 353 -22.82 -5.90 -17.65
C LEU A 353 -21.60 -5.10 -17.19
N GLN A 354 -21.07 -4.23 -18.04
CA GLN A 354 -19.96 -3.34 -17.73
C GLN A 354 -20.47 -1.89 -17.73
N SER A 355 -20.05 -1.12 -16.72
CA SER A 355 -20.28 0.32 -16.63
C SER A 355 -18.99 1.06 -16.32
N ALA A 356 -19.00 2.37 -16.57
CA ALA A 356 -17.92 3.29 -16.25
C ALA A 356 -18.47 4.52 -15.53
N PRO A 357 -17.66 5.23 -14.71
CA PRO A 357 -18.05 6.52 -14.16
C PRO A 357 -18.35 7.54 -15.27
N GLU A 358 -19.31 8.46 -15.02
CA GLU A 358 -19.70 9.48 -16.00
C GLU A 358 -18.53 10.38 -16.41
N GLU A 359 -17.68 10.71 -15.45
CA GLU A 359 -16.47 11.55 -15.66
C GLU A 359 -15.40 10.82 -16.50
N TRP A 360 -15.39 9.48 -16.46
CA TRP A 360 -14.42 8.62 -17.14
C TRP A 360 -15.13 7.49 -17.89
N PRO A 361 -15.84 7.79 -18.99
CA PRO A 361 -16.83 6.87 -19.58
C PRO A 361 -16.23 5.74 -20.44
N THR A 362 -14.93 5.45 -20.30
CA THR A 362 -14.26 4.42 -21.11
C THR A 362 -14.65 3.01 -20.64
N LEU A 363 -15.29 2.24 -21.51
CA LEU A 363 -15.44 0.79 -21.36
C LEU A 363 -14.23 0.10 -21.94
N ARG A 364 -13.69 -0.89 -21.20
CA ARG A 364 -12.45 -1.56 -21.57
C ARG A 364 -12.68 -3.04 -21.87
N PRO A 365 -11.91 -3.64 -22.80
CA PRO A 365 -11.88 -5.09 -22.96
C PRO A 365 -11.16 -5.73 -21.77
N HIS A 366 -11.76 -6.75 -21.16
CA HIS A 366 -11.19 -7.46 -20.01
C HIS A 366 -11.03 -8.95 -20.33
N ARG A 367 -9.90 -9.52 -19.95
CA ARG A 367 -9.74 -10.97 -19.80
C ARG A 367 -10.02 -11.32 -18.36
N LEU A 368 -11.05 -12.10 -18.09
CA LEU A 368 -11.44 -12.47 -16.72
C LEU A 368 -11.93 -13.91 -16.65
N ALA A 369 -11.96 -14.44 -15.41
CA ALA A 369 -12.56 -15.72 -15.12
C ALA A 369 -13.89 -15.58 -14.38
N VAL A 370 -14.76 -16.56 -14.56
CA VAL A 370 -16.00 -16.74 -13.79
C VAL A 370 -15.90 -18.07 -13.06
N GLY A 371 -15.94 -18.02 -11.73
CA GLY A 371 -15.93 -19.19 -10.86
C GLY A 371 -17.33 -19.63 -10.46
N LEU A 372 -17.60 -20.92 -10.54
CA LEU A 372 -18.84 -21.55 -10.09
C LEU A 372 -18.58 -22.33 -8.82
N TYR A 373 -19.21 -21.92 -7.72
CA TYR A 373 -18.96 -22.47 -6.39
C TYR A 373 -20.20 -23.15 -5.82
N HIS A 374 -19.98 -24.27 -5.14
CA HIS A 374 -20.99 -25.00 -4.40
C HIS A 374 -20.55 -25.29 -2.97
N ALA A 375 -21.49 -25.29 -2.05
CA ALA A 375 -21.27 -25.79 -0.70
C ALA A 375 -21.29 -27.33 -0.72
N ASP A 376 -20.23 -27.94 -0.21
CA ASP A 376 -20.13 -29.37 -0.04
C ASP A 376 -20.96 -29.88 1.15
N LYS A 377 -21.05 -31.21 1.28
CA LYS A 377 -21.70 -31.85 2.44
C LYS A 377 -21.06 -31.50 3.77
N ASP A 378 -19.79 -31.14 3.74
CA ASP A 378 -19.01 -30.73 4.90
C ASP A 378 -19.18 -29.24 5.25
N GLY A 379 -20.02 -28.52 4.49
CA GLY A 379 -20.26 -27.08 4.66
C GLY A 379 -19.16 -26.19 4.10
N VAL A 380 -18.17 -26.74 3.39
CA VAL A 380 -17.11 -25.97 2.72
C VAL A 380 -17.55 -25.61 1.32
N THR A 381 -17.33 -24.35 0.94
CA THR A 381 -17.67 -23.84 -0.40
C THR A 381 -16.45 -23.90 -1.30
N ARG A 382 -16.54 -24.70 -2.39
CA ARG A 382 -15.45 -24.95 -3.33
C ARG A 382 -15.82 -24.56 -4.75
N ARG A 383 -14.81 -24.16 -5.53
CA ARG A 383 -14.93 -23.93 -6.96
C ARG A 383 -15.00 -25.28 -7.69
N HIS A 384 -16.09 -25.52 -8.41
CA HIS A 384 -16.30 -26.72 -9.23
C HIS A 384 -15.94 -26.51 -10.69
N GLN A 385 -16.15 -25.29 -11.18
CA GLN A 385 -15.87 -24.97 -12.58
C GLN A 385 -15.34 -23.53 -12.66
N ARG A 386 -14.46 -23.31 -13.62
CA ARG A 386 -13.89 -22.01 -14.00
C ARG A 386 -14.05 -21.82 -15.49
N ILE A 387 -14.59 -20.67 -15.87
CA ILE A 387 -14.77 -20.27 -17.27
C ILE A 387 -13.97 -18.98 -17.47
N GLU A 388 -13.11 -18.94 -18.47
CA GLU A 388 -12.34 -17.75 -18.81
C GLU A 388 -12.87 -17.17 -20.13
N LEU A 389 -13.09 -15.86 -20.16
CA LEU A 389 -13.68 -15.17 -21.31
C LEU A 389 -13.08 -13.77 -21.49
N ASP A 390 -13.22 -13.28 -22.72
CA ASP A 390 -13.00 -11.87 -23.03
C ASP A 390 -14.34 -11.13 -22.94
N ALA A 391 -14.40 -10.12 -22.06
CA ALA A 391 -15.56 -9.26 -21.91
C ALA A 391 -15.28 -7.91 -22.58
N ASP A 392 -16.17 -7.48 -23.48
CA ASP A 392 -16.01 -6.22 -24.21
C ASP A 392 -17.34 -5.48 -24.34
N GLY A 393 -17.26 -4.15 -24.37
CA GLY A 393 -18.41 -3.27 -24.43
C GLY A 393 -19.29 -3.30 -23.18
N ALA A 394 -20.49 -2.75 -23.28
CA ALA A 394 -21.40 -2.61 -22.13
C ALA A 394 -22.05 -3.93 -21.70
N LYS A 395 -22.00 -4.96 -22.56
CA LYS A 395 -22.65 -6.24 -22.29
C LYS A 395 -21.95 -7.38 -23.02
N THR A 396 -21.62 -8.43 -22.28
CA THR A 396 -21.04 -9.67 -22.81
C THR A 396 -21.88 -10.87 -22.36
N SER A 397 -22.28 -11.74 -23.29
CA SER A 397 -23.01 -12.98 -22.96
C SER A 397 -22.02 -14.05 -22.47
N ILE A 398 -22.37 -14.75 -21.39
CA ILE A 398 -21.63 -15.89 -20.87
C ILE A 398 -22.37 -17.17 -21.30
N THR A 399 -22.19 -17.54 -22.57
CA THR A 399 -22.93 -18.65 -23.18
C THR A 399 -22.68 -20.00 -22.55
N GLU A 400 -21.49 -20.17 -21.96
CA GLU A 400 -21.07 -21.40 -21.28
C GLU A 400 -21.85 -21.69 -20.00
N LEU A 401 -22.51 -20.69 -19.42
CA LEU A 401 -23.39 -20.86 -18.26
C LEU A 401 -24.79 -21.34 -18.64
N VAL A 402 -25.24 -21.08 -19.85
CA VAL A 402 -26.63 -21.40 -20.28
C VAL A 402 -26.79 -22.92 -20.33
N GLY A 403 -27.88 -23.38 -19.69
CA GLY A 403 -28.19 -24.82 -19.57
C GLY A 403 -27.55 -25.51 -18.37
N LEU A 404 -26.72 -24.84 -17.61
CA LEU A 404 -26.17 -25.38 -16.35
C LEU A 404 -27.14 -25.16 -15.20
N PRO A 405 -27.22 -26.07 -14.24
CA PRO A 405 -27.85 -25.80 -12.94
C PRO A 405 -27.13 -24.61 -12.28
N ARG A 406 -27.90 -23.68 -11.71
CA ARG A 406 -27.32 -22.53 -11.04
C ARG A 406 -26.54 -22.96 -9.80
N PRO A 407 -25.26 -22.54 -9.66
CA PRO A 407 -24.46 -22.78 -8.47
C PRO A 407 -24.91 -21.89 -7.28
N ASP A 408 -24.40 -22.17 -6.08
CA ASP A 408 -24.66 -21.36 -4.90
C ASP A 408 -24.05 -19.95 -5.03
N LEU A 409 -22.83 -19.86 -5.59
CA LEU A 409 -22.13 -18.60 -5.85
C LEU A 409 -21.56 -18.60 -7.29
N ILE A 410 -21.87 -17.54 -8.02
CA ILE A 410 -21.20 -17.17 -9.27
C ILE A 410 -20.28 -15.99 -8.97
N LEU A 411 -18.97 -16.20 -9.03
CA LEU A 411 -17.97 -15.20 -8.74
C LEU A 411 -17.32 -14.73 -10.05
N ILE A 412 -17.58 -13.49 -10.43
CA ILE A 412 -16.94 -12.86 -11.59
C ILE A 412 -15.55 -12.33 -11.21
N ASN A 413 -14.66 -12.25 -12.19
CA ASN A 413 -13.25 -11.93 -11.99
C ASN A 413 -12.54 -12.88 -11.00
N ASP A 414 -12.96 -14.13 -10.98
CA ASP A 414 -12.32 -15.19 -10.20
C ASP A 414 -10.83 -15.29 -10.58
N ASP A 415 -9.97 -15.63 -9.62
CA ASP A 415 -8.50 -15.50 -9.73
C ASP A 415 -7.98 -14.05 -9.89
N ASP A 416 -8.88 -13.07 -9.82
CA ASP A 416 -8.54 -11.63 -9.86
C ASP A 416 -7.68 -11.21 -11.06
N LEU A 417 -8.03 -11.70 -12.26
CA LEU A 417 -7.25 -11.46 -13.47
C LEU A 417 -7.37 -10.03 -13.98
N ALA A 418 -8.55 -9.41 -13.85
CA ALA A 418 -8.86 -8.11 -14.41
C ALA A 418 -8.82 -6.98 -13.38
N TYR A 419 -8.48 -5.77 -13.84
CA TYR A 419 -8.64 -4.54 -13.06
C TYR A 419 -10.05 -4.00 -13.24
N THR A 420 -10.95 -4.35 -12.33
CA THR A 420 -12.36 -3.91 -12.34
C THR A 420 -13.00 -4.11 -10.97
N LYS A 421 -13.84 -3.18 -10.54
CA LYS A 421 -14.75 -3.43 -9.42
C LYS A 421 -15.79 -4.46 -9.84
N ILE A 422 -16.16 -5.34 -8.94
CA ILE A 422 -17.19 -6.34 -9.19
C ILE A 422 -18.39 -6.14 -8.28
N ARG A 423 -19.55 -6.59 -8.74
CA ARG A 423 -20.74 -6.82 -7.92
C ARG A 423 -21.16 -8.26 -8.08
N LEU A 424 -21.74 -8.81 -7.04
CA LEU A 424 -22.36 -10.12 -7.11
C LEU A 424 -23.85 -9.95 -7.52
N ASP A 425 -24.39 -10.94 -8.23
CA ASP A 425 -25.84 -10.99 -8.41
C ASP A 425 -26.53 -11.23 -7.04
N PRO A 426 -27.84 -10.91 -6.90
CA PRO A 426 -28.50 -10.92 -5.60
C PRO A 426 -28.44 -12.27 -4.84
N GLN A 427 -28.51 -13.40 -5.56
CA GLN A 427 -28.47 -14.72 -4.94
C GLN A 427 -27.03 -15.07 -4.50
N SER A 428 -26.05 -14.84 -5.37
CA SER A 428 -24.62 -15.02 -5.03
C SER A 428 -24.20 -14.12 -3.86
N HIS A 429 -24.67 -12.88 -3.82
CA HIS A 429 -24.42 -11.96 -2.71
C HIS A 429 -25.03 -12.49 -1.41
N ALA A 430 -26.30 -12.88 -1.40
CA ALA A 430 -26.94 -13.42 -0.20
C ALA A 430 -26.25 -14.68 0.33
N PHE A 431 -25.81 -15.57 -0.57
CA PHE A 431 -25.03 -16.74 -0.21
C PHE A 431 -23.68 -16.39 0.38
N ALA A 432 -22.91 -15.52 -0.30
CA ALA A 432 -21.56 -15.14 0.08
C ALA A 432 -21.52 -14.42 1.44
N ILE A 433 -22.43 -13.47 1.70
CA ILE A 433 -22.53 -12.77 2.98
C ILE A 433 -22.76 -13.76 4.14
N LYS A 434 -23.56 -14.78 3.94
CA LYS A 434 -23.84 -15.78 4.97
C LYS A 434 -22.71 -16.78 5.17
N ASN A 435 -21.97 -17.12 4.09
CA ASN A 435 -21.06 -18.26 4.07
C ASN A 435 -19.61 -17.87 3.76
N LEU A 436 -19.23 -16.60 3.91
CA LEU A 436 -17.91 -16.09 3.51
C LEU A 436 -16.76 -16.92 4.09
N SER A 437 -16.79 -17.19 5.39
CA SER A 437 -15.76 -17.98 6.05
C SER A 437 -15.74 -19.47 5.64
N ALA A 438 -16.78 -19.95 4.95
CA ALA A 438 -16.82 -21.30 4.40
C ALA A 438 -16.22 -21.42 2.99
N ILE A 439 -15.95 -20.30 2.31
CA ILE A 439 -15.26 -20.30 1.00
C ILE A 439 -13.81 -20.70 1.22
N GLU A 440 -13.38 -21.82 0.61
CA GLU A 440 -12.04 -22.38 0.81
C GLU A 440 -10.92 -21.50 0.26
N ASP A 441 -11.10 -20.98 -0.96
CA ASP A 441 -10.12 -20.16 -1.67
C ASP A 441 -10.01 -18.77 -1.01
N PRO A 442 -8.84 -18.37 -0.49
CA PRO A 442 -8.64 -17.08 0.15
C PRO A 442 -8.79 -15.90 -0.83
N LEU A 443 -8.40 -16.05 -2.10
CA LEU A 443 -8.57 -15.00 -3.08
C LEU A 443 -10.05 -14.79 -3.43
N ALA A 444 -10.84 -15.85 -3.51
CA ALA A 444 -12.29 -15.75 -3.68
C ALA A 444 -12.95 -15.04 -2.48
N ARG A 445 -12.49 -15.32 -1.23
CA ARG A 445 -12.96 -14.55 -0.05
C ARG A 445 -12.58 -13.08 -0.17
N ALA A 446 -11.34 -12.77 -0.56
CA ALA A 446 -10.87 -11.40 -0.72
C ALA A 446 -11.68 -10.63 -1.77
N LEU A 447 -12.08 -11.26 -2.87
CA LEU A 447 -12.98 -10.68 -3.87
C LEU A 447 -14.36 -10.35 -3.29
N VAL A 448 -14.92 -11.20 -2.42
CA VAL A 448 -16.19 -10.93 -1.74
C VAL A 448 -16.04 -9.78 -0.74
N TRP A 449 -14.96 -9.77 0.06
CA TRP A 449 -14.62 -8.65 0.95
C TRP A 449 -14.55 -7.33 0.18
N GLY A 450 -13.77 -7.29 -0.90
CA GLY A 450 -13.58 -6.11 -1.74
C GLY A 450 -14.86 -5.64 -2.43
N SER A 451 -15.66 -6.57 -2.99
CA SER A 451 -16.96 -6.25 -3.60
C SER A 451 -17.92 -5.59 -2.62
N THR A 452 -18.01 -6.12 -1.40
CA THR A 452 -18.90 -5.56 -0.36
C THR A 452 -18.39 -4.22 0.15
N TRP A 453 -17.06 -4.07 0.30
CA TRP A 453 -16.42 -2.80 0.63
C TRP A 453 -16.70 -1.72 -0.42
N ASP A 454 -16.51 -2.04 -1.70
CA ASP A 454 -16.74 -1.09 -2.79
C ASP A 454 -18.23 -0.68 -2.88
N ALA A 455 -19.17 -1.62 -2.74
CA ALA A 455 -20.59 -1.32 -2.70
C ALA A 455 -20.97 -0.41 -1.52
N THR A 456 -20.31 -0.60 -0.36
CA THR A 456 -20.50 0.29 0.80
C THR A 456 -19.97 1.70 0.52
N ARG A 457 -18.76 1.82 -0.03
CA ARG A 457 -18.16 3.11 -0.37
C ARG A 457 -18.93 3.87 -1.44
N ASP A 458 -19.54 3.14 -2.38
CA ASP A 458 -20.33 3.71 -3.46
C ASP A 458 -21.77 4.06 -3.01
N ALA A 459 -22.09 3.85 -1.71
CA ALA A 459 -23.42 4.06 -1.10
C ALA A 459 -24.54 3.21 -1.72
N GLU A 460 -24.19 2.08 -2.33
CA GLU A 460 -25.14 1.11 -2.92
C GLU A 460 -25.79 0.21 -1.87
N ILE A 461 -25.06 -0.04 -0.76
CA ILE A 461 -25.56 -0.79 0.39
C ILE A 461 -25.34 0.00 1.69
N PRO A 462 -26.19 -0.18 2.71
CA PRO A 462 -26.00 0.46 4.00
C PRO A 462 -24.67 0.05 4.67
N PRO A 463 -23.97 0.96 5.36
CA PRO A 463 -22.71 0.66 6.07
C PRO A 463 -22.86 -0.45 7.12
N GLN A 464 -24.07 -0.64 7.68
CA GLN A 464 -24.34 -1.73 8.63
C GLN A 464 -24.06 -3.11 8.02
N ASN A 465 -24.35 -3.30 6.72
CA ASN A 465 -24.09 -4.59 6.05
C ASN A 465 -22.59 -4.96 6.09
N PHE A 466 -21.71 -3.98 5.91
CA PHE A 466 -20.26 -4.20 6.01
C PHE A 466 -19.81 -4.45 7.46
N ILE A 467 -20.37 -3.71 8.43
CA ILE A 467 -20.10 -3.95 9.85
C ILE A 467 -20.48 -5.38 10.23
N ASP A 468 -21.68 -5.82 9.85
CA ASP A 468 -22.16 -7.17 10.17
C ASP A 468 -21.30 -8.24 9.49
N LEU A 469 -20.89 -8.04 8.23
CA LEU A 469 -20.01 -8.95 7.52
C LEU A 469 -18.67 -9.12 8.26
N VAL A 470 -18.04 -8.00 8.64
CA VAL A 470 -16.76 -8.04 9.36
C VAL A 470 -16.91 -8.76 10.69
N LEU A 471 -17.88 -8.37 11.51
CA LEU A 471 -18.05 -8.92 12.85
C LEU A 471 -18.43 -10.41 12.83
N GLN A 472 -19.11 -10.87 11.76
CA GLN A 472 -19.49 -12.28 11.60
C GLN A 472 -18.31 -13.16 11.14
N HIS A 473 -17.44 -12.67 10.25
CA HIS A 473 -16.51 -13.54 9.52
C HIS A 473 -15.03 -13.29 9.81
N ILE A 474 -14.65 -12.10 10.32
CA ILE A 474 -13.24 -11.74 10.47
C ILE A 474 -12.46 -12.67 11.40
N GLY A 475 -13.11 -13.24 12.42
CA GLY A 475 -12.51 -14.19 13.36
C GLY A 475 -12.09 -15.52 12.72
N ALA A 476 -12.61 -15.86 11.55
CA ALA A 476 -12.27 -17.05 10.79
C ALA A 476 -11.41 -16.79 9.54
N GLU A 477 -11.06 -15.54 9.27
CA GLU A 477 -10.20 -15.21 8.13
C GLU A 477 -8.75 -15.64 8.40
N THR A 478 -8.09 -16.20 7.39
CA THR A 478 -6.74 -16.76 7.50
C THR A 478 -5.65 -15.85 6.92
N GLU A 479 -6.05 -14.93 6.02
CA GLU A 479 -5.10 -14.07 5.33
C GLU A 479 -4.86 -12.78 6.12
N SER A 480 -3.66 -12.64 6.65
CA SER A 480 -3.26 -11.55 7.55
C SER A 480 -3.51 -10.16 6.97
N THR A 481 -3.23 -9.94 5.69
CA THR A 481 -3.47 -8.66 5.03
C THR A 481 -4.96 -8.38 4.82
N THR A 482 -5.77 -9.40 4.52
CA THR A 482 -7.24 -9.27 4.45
C THR A 482 -7.80 -8.88 5.81
N VAL A 483 -7.35 -9.54 6.90
CA VAL A 483 -7.72 -9.18 8.28
C VAL A 483 -7.39 -7.72 8.58
N ARG A 484 -6.16 -7.32 8.32
CA ARG A 484 -5.69 -5.94 8.56
C ARG A 484 -6.52 -4.91 7.80
N THR A 485 -6.78 -5.17 6.54
CA THR A 485 -7.53 -4.27 5.66
C THR A 485 -8.99 -4.17 6.10
N ALA A 486 -9.67 -5.28 6.34
CA ALA A 486 -11.07 -5.30 6.77
C ALA A 486 -11.26 -4.62 8.14
N LEU A 487 -10.34 -4.83 9.10
CA LEU A 487 -10.37 -4.14 10.41
C LEU A 487 -10.15 -2.62 10.27
N GLY A 488 -9.26 -2.18 9.38
CA GLY A 488 -9.08 -0.76 9.06
C GLY A 488 -10.32 -0.14 8.41
N GLN A 489 -10.94 -0.87 7.49
CA GLN A 489 -12.19 -0.47 6.83
C GLN A 489 -13.36 -0.42 7.84
N LEU A 490 -13.47 -1.38 8.76
CA LEU A 490 -14.45 -1.34 9.86
C LEU A 490 -14.30 -0.07 10.71
N ALA A 491 -13.07 0.28 11.08
CA ALA A 491 -12.78 1.49 11.86
C ALA A 491 -13.22 2.75 11.12
N LEU A 492 -13.00 2.83 9.80
CA LEU A 492 -13.47 3.94 8.96
C LEU A 492 -15.00 3.98 8.88
N VAL A 493 -15.65 2.83 8.67
CA VAL A 493 -17.11 2.75 8.56
C VAL A 493 -17.79 3.25 9.83
N VAL A 494 -17.40 2.73 10.99
CA VAL A 494 -18.05 3.11 12.26
C VAL A 494 -17.80 4.56 12.66
N ARG A 495 -16.71 5.18 12.20
CA ARG A 495 -16.38 6.58 12.50
C ARG A 495 -16.99 7.56 11.50
N ASN A 496 -16.92 7.25 10.20
CA ASN A 496 -17.18 8.24 9.16
C ASN A 496 -18.41 7.94 8.32
N TYR A 497 -18.83 6.65 8.18
CA TYR A 497 -19.91 6.26 7.28
C TYR A 497 -21.26 6.03 7.99
N VAL A 498 -21.23 5.66 9.27
CA VAL A 498 -22.43 5.58 10.08
C VAL A 498 -22.93 6.99 10.42
N THR A 499 -24.26 7.19 10.39
CA THR A 499 -24.88 8.47 10.73
C THR A 499 -24.46 8.99 12.11
N PRO A 500 -24.32 10.31 12.32
CA PRO A 500 -23.88 10.89 13.58
C PRO A 500 -24.66 10.40 14.81
N SER A 501 -25.96 10.20 14.69
CA SER A 501 -26.83 9.73 15.79
C SER A 501 -26.56 8.29 16.23
N ARG A 502 -26.03 7.44 15.34
CA ARG A 502 -25.72 6.03 15.61
C ARG A 502 -24.24 5.78 15.91
N ARG A 503 -23.37 6.71 15.57
CA ARG A 503 -21.91 6.54 15.56
C ARG A 503 -21.35 6.05 16.90
N THR A 504 -21.71 6.71 18.01
CA THR A 504 -21.23 6.32 19.34
C THR A 504 -21.62 4.89 19.69
N THR A 505 -22.85 4.48 19.37
CA THR A 505 -23.32 3.12 19.61
C THR A 505 -22.60 2.11 18.71
N ALA A 506 -22.46 2.41 17.42
CA ALA A 506 -21.77 1.54 16.45
C ALA A 506 -20.29 1.32 16.82
N LEU A 507 -19.61 2.40 17.23
CA LEU A 507 -18.21 2.32 17.66
C LEU A 507 -18.07 1.47 18.94
N ALA A 508 -18.94 1.66 19.91
CA ALA A 508 -18.94 0.88 21.15
C ALA A 508 -19.21 -0.61 20.88
N GLN A 509 -20.21 -0.92 20.04
CA GLN A 509 -20.54 -2.29 19.67
C GLN A 509 -19.41 -2.98 18.89
N ALA A 510 -18.81 -2.29 17.93
CA ALA A 510 -17.68 -2.80 17.19
C ALA A 510 -16.48 -3.10 18.11
N GLY A 511 -16.14 -2.16 19.00
CA GLY A 511 -15.06 -2.38 19.98
C GLY A 511 -15.30 -3.60 20.85
N SER A 512 -16.52 -3.75 21.43
CA SER A 512 -16.86 -4.89 22.26
C SER A 512 -16.84 -6.22 21.49
N ALA A 513 -17.33 -6.24 20.26
CA ALA A 513 -17.33 -7.43 19.42
C ALA A 513 -15.90 -7.85 19.04
N ILE A 514 -15.04 -6.90 18.66
CA ILE A 514 -13.62 -7.17 18.33
C ILE A 514 -12.89 -7.70 19.57
N TRP A 515 -13.15 -7.18 20.77
CA TRP A 515 -12.59 -7.73 21.99
C TRP A 515 -13.01 -9.18 22.22
N SER A 516 -14.31 -9.49 22.08
CA SER A 516 -14.82 -10.86 22.23
C SER A 516 -14.21 -11.83 21.20
N LEU A 517 -13.97 -11.36 19.98
CA LEU A 517 -13.25 -12.14 18.96
C LEU A 517 -11.79 -12.37 19.36
N ALA A 518 -11.11 -11.39 19.93
CA ALA A 518 -9.74 -11.54 20.43
C ALA A 518 -9.63 -12.55 21.58
N GLU A 519 -10.63 -12.59 22.48
CA GLU A 519 -10.71 -13.59 23.57
C GLU A 519 -10.92 -15.01 23.04
N SER A 520 -11.68 -15.17 21.96
CA SER A 520 -12.00 -16.47 21.36
C SER A 520 -11.02 -16.93 20.29
N ALA A 521 -10.12 -16.09 19.83
CA ALA A 521 -9.12 -16.39 18.81
C ALA A 521 -8.12 -17.46 19.30
N VAL A 522 -7.49 -18.15 18.35
CA VAL A 522 -6.42 -19.11 18.67
C VAL A 522 -5.30 -18.42 19.43
N ALA A 523 -4.92 -18.99 20.56
CA ALA A 523 -3.93 -18.42 21.47
C ALA A 523 -2.58 -18.11 20.75
N GLY A 524 -2.14 -16.87 20.80
CA GLY A 524 -0.89 -16.40 20.19
C GLY A 524 -0.90 -16.32 18.66
N SER A 525 -2.07 -16.47 18.03
CA SER A 525 -2.19 -16.36 16.59
C SER A 525 -2.04 -14.91 16.09
N ASP A 526 -1.68 -14.77 14.82
CA ASP A 526 -1.62 -13.47 14.13
C ASP A 526 -2.96 -12.72 14.20
N ILE A 527 -4.07 -13.42 14.01
CA ILE A 527 -5.39 -12.80 14.09
C ILE A 527 -5.71 -12.29 15.50
N GLN A 528 -5.33 -13.03 16.57
CA GLN A 528 -5.50 -12.55 17.95
C GLN A 528 -4.74 -11.23 18.16
N PHE A 529 -3.50 -11.18 17.72
CA PHE A 529 -2.65 -9.98 17.80
C PHE A 529 -3.28 -8.81 17.05
N GLN A 530 -3.76 -9.00 15.83
CA GLN A 530 -4.41 -7.95 15.04
C GLN A 530 -5.73 -7.47 15.64
N LEU A 531 -6.55 -8.39 16.18
CA LEU A 531 -7.80 -8.03 16.85
C LEU A 531 -7.55 -7.18 18.11
N VAL A 532 -6.51 -7.49 18.89
CA VAL A 532 -6.13 -6.65 20.05
C VAL A 532 -5.70 -5.25 19.61
N LYS A 533 -4.90 -5.14 18.55
CA LYS A 533 -4.52 -3.82 18.00
C LYS A 533 -5.72 -3.05 17.47
N ALA A 534 -6.65 -3.72 16.78
CA ALA A 534 -7.88 -3.10 16.30
C ALA A 534 -8.76 -2.64 17.46
N PHE A 535 -8.85 -3.43 18.53
CA PHE A 535 -9.57 -3.04 19.76
C PHE A 535 -8.99 -1.75 20.35
N CYS A 536 -7.67 -1.60 20.42
CA CYS A 536 -7.04 -0.34 20.88
C CYS A 536 -7.53 0.87 20.09
N GLY A 537 -7.68 0.73 18.77
CA GLY A 537 -8.16 1.78 17.88
C GLY A 537 -9.68 2.02 17.90
N LEU A 538 -10.48 1.05 18.40
CA LEU A 538 -11.94 1.13 18.47
C LEU A 538 -12.46 1.40 19.90
N ALA A 539 -11.58 1.37 20.88
CA ALA A 539 -11.95 1.60 22.27
C ALA A 539 -12.60 2.97 22.47
N SER A 540 -13.76 3.02 23.13
CA SER A 540 -14.59 4.23 23.22
C SER A 540 -15.50 4.28 24.45
N THR A 541 -15.52 3.24 25.29
CA THR A 541 -16.39 3.20 26.48
C THR A 541 -15.57 3.07 27.77
N PRO A 542 -16.17 3.37 28.96
CA PRO A 542 -15.50 3.11 30.23
C PRO A 542 -15.07 1.66 30.43
N GLU A 543 -15.86 0.72 29.93
CA GLU A 543 -15.57 -0.71 30.01
C GLU A 543 -14.34 -1.07 29.15
N HIS A 544 -14.25 -0.52 27.94
CA HIS A 544 -13.07 -0.69 27.06
C HIS A 544 -11.83 -0.09 27.72
N LEU A 545 -11.97 1.05 28.39
CA LEU A 545 -10.88 1.69 29.11
C LEU A 545 -10.34 0.79 30.24
N GLU A 546 -11.23 0.18 31.02
CA GLU A 546 -10.82 -0.74 32.08
C GLU A 546 -10.18 -2.02 31.53
N LEU A 547 -10.64 -2.54 30.40
CA LEU A 547 -10.00 -3.67 29.71
C LEU A 547 -8.57 -3.34 29.26
N LEU A 548 -8.36 -2.17 28.64
CA LEU A 548 -7.03 -1.73 28.23
C LEU A 548 -6.10 -1.57 29.44
N ARG A 549 -6.58 -0.97 30.54
CA ARG A 549 -5.83 -0.84 31.79
C ARG A 549 -5.47 -2.19 32.41
N ALA A 550 -6.43 -3.09 32.44
CA ALA A 550 -6.24 -4.42 33.01
C ALA A 550 -5.25 -5.25 32.19
N LEU A 551 -5.34 -5.20 30.87
CA LEU A 551 -4.42 -5.86 29.96
C LEU A 551 -3.00 -5.30 30.11
N ARG A 552 -2.84 -3.99 30.07
CA ARG A 552 -1.54 -3.30 30.25
C ARG A 552 -0.92 -3.59 31.62
N ALA A 553 -1.71 -3.68 32.67
CA ALA A 553 -1.25 -3.98 34.04
C ALA A 553 -1.03 -5.50 34.28
N GLY A 554 -1.25 -6.36 33.28
CA GLY A 554 -1.17 -7.83 33.44
C GLY A 554 -2.24 -8.44 34.35
N LYS A 555 -3.31 -7.69 34.68
CA LYS A 555 -4.46 -8.18 35.47
C LYS A 555 -5.43 -9.02 34.64
N THR A 556 -5.53 -8.71 33.36
CA THR A 556 -6.19 -9.52 32.34
C THR A 556 -5.12 -10.00 31.38
N THR A 557 -5.16 -11.26 30.96
CA THR A 557 -4.23 -11.85 29.99
C THR A 557 -5.01 -12.59 28.94
N LEU A 558 -4.56 -12.49 27.70
CA LEU A 558 -5.02 -13.37 26.62
C LEU A 558 -3.99 -14.49 26.44
N PRO A 559 -4.41 -15.77 26.48
CA PRO A 559 -3.48 -16.88 26.30
C PRO A 559 -2.65 -16.73 25.03
N GLY A 560 -1.33 -16.93 25.11
CA GLY A 560 -0.40 -16.85 23.99
C GLY A 560 -0.04 -15.44 23.50
N LEU A 561 -0.74 -14.40 23.93
CA LEU A 561 -0.40 -13.02 23.60
C LEU A 561 0.72 -12.51 24.52
N ALA A 562 1.87 -12.21 23.94
CA ALA A 562 2.94 -11.51 24.64
C ALA A 562 2.76 -9.99 24.49
N ILE A 563 2.78 -9.25 25.61
CA ILE A 563 2.79 -7.79 25.58
C ILE A 563 4.26 -7.38 25.57
N ASP A 564 4.77 -7.13 24.35
CA ASP A 564 6.10 -6.58 24.12
C ASP A 564 6.08 -5.04 24.13
N THR A 565 7.23 -4.43 23.89
CA THR A 565 7.38 -2.97 23.95
C THR A 565 6.44 -2.24 22.98
N ASP A 566 6.24 -2.74 21.76
CA ASP A 566 5.44 -2.05 20.77
C ASP A 566 3.93 -2.26 21.01
N LEU A 567 3.52 -3.44 21.50
CA LEU A 567 2.14 -3.66 21.93
C LEU A 567 1.79 -2.86 23.19
N GLU A 568 2.74 -2.68 24.11
CA GLU A 568 2.58 -1.78 25.27
C GLU A 568 2.28 -0.33 24.83
N TRP A 569 2.96 0.15 23.79
CA TRP A 569 2.68 1.45 23.18
C TRP A 569 1.32 1.51 22.49
N GLU A 570 0.89 0.45 21.82
CA GLU A 570 -0.48 0.40 21.24
C GLU A 570 -1.57 0.43 22.30
N LEU A 571 -1.37 -0.27 23.43
CA LEU A 571 -2.29 -0.20 24.57
C LEU A 571 -2.35 1.21 25.17
N LEU A 572 -1.19 1.88 25.30
CA LEU A 572 -1.13 3.26 25.78
C LEU A 572 -1.81 4.23 24.80
N ALA A 573 -1.62 4.01 23.50
CA ALA A 573 -2.30 4.79 22.45
C ALA A 573 -3.84 4.62 22.52
N GLY A 574 -4.33 3.40 22.73
CA GLY A 574 -5.75 3.14 22.96
C GLY A 574 -6.29 3.82 24.24
N LEU A 575 -5.50 3.81 25.31
CA LEU A 575 -5.81 4.55 26.53
C LEU A 575 -5.88 6.05 26.28
N ALA A 576 -4.92 6.61 25.52
CA ALA A 576 -4.92 8.04 25.16
C ALA A 576 -6.17 8.41 24.36
N LEU A 577 -6.52 7.63 23.35
CA LEU A 577 -7.72 7.84 22.51
C LEU A 577 -9.02 7.86 23.33
N CYS A 578 -9.10 7.03 24.38
CA CYS A 578 -10.26 6.96 25.29
C CYS A 578 -10.23 8.00 26.42
N GLY A 579 -9.21 8.86 26.51
CA GLY A 579 -9.04 9.80 27.61
C GLY A 579 -8.60 9.15 28.93
N GLY A 580 -8.04 7.95 28.87
CA GLY A 580 -7.55 7.18 30.01
C GLY A 580 -6.05 7.30 30.28
N ALA A 581 -5.34 8.03 29.45
CA ALA A 581 -3.93 8.38 29.64
C ALA A 581 -3.76 9.90 29.64
N THR A 582 -2.71 10.37 30.32
CA THR A 582 -2.31 11.77 30.39
C THR A 582 -0.97 11.99 29.69
N PRO A 583 -0.57 13.25 29.41
CA PRO A 583 0.79 13.53 28.91
C PRO A 583 1.89 13.00 29.86
N SER A 584 1.63 12.92 31.16
CA SER A 584 2.58 12.36 32.15
C SER A 584 2.77 10.85 31.96
N ASP A 585 1.71 10.10 31.68
CA ASP A 585 1.78 8.65 31.44
C ASP A 585 2.60 8.35 30.17
N ILE A 586 2.43 9.19 29.13
CA ILE A 586 3.19 9.06 27.89
C ILE A 586 4.68 9.40 28.13
N ALA A 587 4.96 10.47 28.89
CA ALA A 587 6.33 10.84 29.23
C ALA A 587 7.04 9.79 30.11
N GLU A 588 6.33 9.13 31.01
CA GLU A 588 6.83 8.03 31.83
C GLU A 588 7.20 6.82 30.94
N ALA A 589 6.30 6.42 30.03
CA ALA A 589 6.57 5.35 29.08
C ALA A 589 7.78 5.66 28.18
N LEU A 590 7.89 6.91 27.70
CA LEU A 590 9.03 7.36 26.90
C LEU A 590 10.34 7.34 27.69
N SER A 591 10.31 7.64 28.99
CA SER A 591 11.52 7.54 29.84
C SER A 591 12.07 6.14 29.93
N THR A 592 11.22 5.13 29.75
CA THR A 592 11.59 3.70 29.76
C THR A 592 12.05 3.22 28.37
N ASP A 593 11.48 3.77 27.30
CA ASP A 593 11.80 3.43 25.90
C ASP A 593 12.18 4.69 25.10
N ASN A 594 13.25 5.37 25.46
CA ASN A 594 13.74 6.56 24.75
C ASN A 594 14.55 6.17 23.50
N THR A 595 13.98 5.31 22.68
CA THR A 595 14.50 4.95 21.35
C THR A 595 13.78 5.78 20.26
N SER A 596 14.27 5.74 19.01
CA SER A 596 13.58 6.37 17.88
C SER A 596 12.14 5.87 17.74
N ASN A 597 11.91 4.55 17.89
CA ASN A 597 10.57 3.95 17.84
C ASN A 597 9.69 4.42 19.02
N GLY A 598 10.28 4.48 20.24
CA GLY A 598 9.55 4.98 21.41
C GLY A 598 9.15 6.44 21.27
N GLN A 599 10.03 7.29 20.71
CA GLN A 599 9.73 8.70 20.45
C GLN A 599 8.59 8.85 19.42
N GLN A 600 8.57 8.04 18.38
CA GLN A 600 7.50 8.00 17.39
C GLN A 600 6.17 7.52 18.01
N ALA A 601 6.22 6.47 18.82
CA ALA A 601 5.05 5.94 19.50
C ALA A 601 4.48 6.95 20.52
N ALA A 602 5.34 7.64 21.27
CA ALA A 602 4.95 8.71 22.19
C ALA A 602 4.27 9.87 21.43
N ALA A 603 4.84 10.32 20.33
CA ALA A 603 4.26 11.38 19.49
C ALA A 603 2.87 10.99 18.97
N ARG A 604 2.71 9.74 18.51
CA ARG A 604 1.39 9.23 18.11
C ARG A 604 0.41 9.19 19.29
N ALA A 605 0.83 8.71 20.45
CA ALA A 605 -0.02 8.69 21.64
C ALA A 605 -0.44 10.10 22.10
N GLU A 606 0.48 11.09 22.03
CA GLU A 606 0.16 12.50 22.31
C GLU A 606 -0.92 13.04 21.36
N SER A 607 -0.81 12.75 20.05
CA SER A 607 -1.76 13.22 19.05
C SER A 607 -3.15 12.58 19.16
N LEU A 608 -3.26 11.43 19.84
CA LEU A 608 -4.53 10.75 20.11
C LEU A 608 -5.28 11.32 21.33
N LEU A 609 -4.63 12.11 22.18
CA LEU A 609 -5.30 12.68 23.36
C LEU A 609 -6.54 13.51 22.96
N PRO A 610 -7.69 13.27 23.61
CA PRO A 610 -8.94 13.96 23.30
C PRO A 610 -8.96 15.40 23.79
N GLY A 611 -9.90 16.16 23.27
CA GLY A 611 -10.17 17.54 23.65
C GLY A 611 -9.58 18.57 22.70
N ALA A 612 -10.36 19.62 22.41
CA ALA A 612 -9.99 20.68 21.47
C ALA A 612 -8.65 21.35 21.80
N ALA A 613 -8.32 21.47 23.10
CA ALA A 613 -7.03 22.03 23.52
C ALA A 613 -5.85 21.14 23.18
N SER A 614 -5.97 19.82 23.33
CA SER A 614 -4.94 18.84 22.95
C SER A 614 -4.71 18.86 21.45
N LYS A 615 -5.79 18.82 20.66
CA LYS A 615 -5.71 18.89 19.18
C LYS A 615 -5.10 20.21 18.70
N ARG A 616 -5.46 21.32 19.35
CA ARG A 616 -4.88 22.64 19.06
C ARG A 616 -3.37 22.66 19.35
N ALA A 617 -2.92 22.08 20.44
CA ALA A 617 -1.49 22.02 20.77
C ALA A 617 -0.67 21.24 19.73
N ILE A 618 -1.19 20.11 19.22
CA ILE A 618 -0.55 19.34 18.13
C ILE A 618 -0.53 20.15 16.85
N PHE A 619 -1.65 20.79 16.49
CA PHE A 619 -1.75 21.67 15.32
C PHE A 619 -0.69 22.78 15.37
N ASP A 620 -0.63 23.52 16.48
CA ASP A 620 0.31 24.64 16.65
C ASP A 620 1.77 24.17 16.63
N ARG A 621 2.06 23.00 17.19
CA ARG A 621 3.39 22.38 17.14
C ARG A 621 3.81 22.05 15.70
N LEU A 622 2.96 21.36 14.92
CA LEU A 622 3.26 20.98 13.54
C LEU A 622 3.40 22.18 12.60
N THR A 623 2.61 23.21 12.81
CA THR A 623 2.62 24.42 11.95
C THR A 623 3.67 25.44 12.37
N GLY A 624 4.08 25.46 13.64
CA GLY A 624 4.98 26.45 14.20
C GLY A 624 6.45 26.02 14.30
N ASP A 625 6.75 24.72 14.47
CA ASP A 625 8.11 24.22 14.68
C ASP A 625 8.65 23.49 13.42
N ALA A 626 9.62 24.12 12.75
CA ALA A 626 10.29 23.57 11.57
C ALA A 626 11.41 22.57 11.92
N THR A 627 11.70 22.34 13.18
CA THR A 627 12.85 21.49 13.60
C THR A 627 12.43 20.07 13.99
N ILE A 628 11.13 19.78 13.95
CA ILE A 628 10.61 18.45 14.27
C ILE A 628 11.14 17.43 13.24
N PRO A 629 11.74 16.30 13.70
CA PRO A 629 12.16 15.22 12.80
C PRO A 629 11.01 14.68 11.94
N ASN A 630 11.32 14.26 10.71
CA ASN A 630 10.31 13.79 9.74
C ASN A 630 9.43 12.65 10.29
N ALA A 631 10.04 11.66 10.96
CA ALA A 631 9.32 10.54 11.54
C ALA A 631 8.36 10.97 12.66
N ILE A 632 8.72 12.01 13.41
CA ILE A 632 7.85 12.59 14.47
C ILE A 632 6.70 13.37 13.84
N VAL A 633 6.93 14.17 12.78
CA VAL A 633 5.86 14.82 12.02
C VAL A 633 4.83 13.79 11.57
N ARG A 634 5.31 12.71 10.92
CA ARG A 634 4.44 11.63 10.45
C ARG A 634 3.68 10.97 11.60
N SER A 635 4.32 10.70 12.73
CA SER A 635 3.68 10.07 13.89
C SER A 635 2.59 10.95 14.50
N LEU A 636 2.80 12.26 14.61
CA LEU A 636 1.82 13.21 15.07
C LEU A 636 0.60 13.29 14.13
N THR A 637 0.82 13.31 12.83
CA THR A 637 -0.27 13.38 11.85
C THR A 637 -1.11 12.10 11.81
N LEU A 638 -0.52 10.93 12.02
CA LEU A 638 -1.23 9.64 12.03
C LEU A 638 -2.27 9.51 13.15
N GLY A 639 -2.11 10.20 14.29
CA GLY A 639 -3.06 10.15 15.40
C GLY A 639 -4.00 11.35 15.47
N TYR A 640 -3.66 12.46 14.79
CA TYR A 640 -4.34 13.75 14.96
C TYR A 640 -5.83 13.71 14.62
N ASP A 641 -6.20 13.15 13.46
CA ASP A 641 -7.58 13.10 12.99
C ASP A 641 -8.36 11.89 13.54
N LEU A 642 -7.70 10.96 14.26
CA LEU A 642 -8.37 9.84 14.90
C LEU A 642 -8.99 10.32 16.24
N VAL A 643 -10.30 10.57 16.23
CA VAL A 643 -11.05 11.11 17.37
C VAL A 643 -12.30 10.29 17.66
N ASN A 644 -12.66 10.15 18.94
CA ASN A 644 -13.95 9.59 19.36
C ASN A 644 -15.04 10.68 19.42
N ASP A 645 -14.66 11.94 19.61
CA ASP A 645 -15.55 13.10 19.54
C ASP A 645 -15.08 14.07 18.46
N GLN A 646 -15.86 14.18 17.39
CA GLN A 646 -15.51 15.04 16.25
C GLN A 646 -15.50 16.54 16.60
N ARG A 647 -16.20 16.96 17.67
CA ARG A 647 -16.20 18.35 18.12
C ARG A 647 -14.80 18.85 18.53
N ASP A 648 -13.89 17.93 18.84
CA ASP A 648 -12.50 18.26 19.14
C ASP A 648 -11.77 18.95 17.98
N LEU A 649 -12.27 18.77 16.74
CA LEU A 649 -11.68 19.30 15.52
C LEU A 649 -12.41 20.53 14.94
N GLU A 650 -13.62 20.85 15.41
CA GLU A 650 -14.43 21.95 14.86
C GLU A 650 -13.70 23.30 14.82
N GLY A 651 -12.98 23.64 15.89
CA GLY A 651 -12.23 24.90 16.02
C GLY A 651 -10.95 24.95 15.16
N LEU A 652 -10.63 23.91 14.40
CA LEU A 652 -9.41 23.80 13.62
C LEU A 652 -9.63 23.93 12.10
N VAL A 653 -10.89 24.00 11.64
CA VAL A 653 -11.22 24.14 10.21
C VAL A 653 -10.66 25.46 9.63
N GLU A 654 -10.96 26.61 10.22
CA GLU A 654 -10.47 27.90 9.75
C GLU A 654 -8.93 28.00 9.86
N PRO A 655 -8.28 27.64 11.00
CA PRO A 655 -6.83 27.61 11.10
C PRO A 655 -6.15 26.71 10.06
N TYR A 656 -6.77 25.57 9.72
CA TYR A 656 -6.23 24.66 8.70
C TYR A 656 -6.11 25.36 7.35
N PHE A 657 -7.18 25.96 6.84
CA PHE A 657 -7.13 26.66 5.54
C PHE A 657 -6.19 27.87 5.54
N ALA A 658 -6.06 28.53 6.69
CA ALA A 658 -5.17 29.68 6.84
C ALA A 658 -3.67 29.33 6.83
N MET A 659 -3.29 28.08 7.16
CA MET A 659 -1.87 27.70 7.22
C MET A 659 -1.33 27.08 5.90
N LEU A 660 -2.19 26.68 4.96
CA LEU A 660 -1.85 25.82 3.84
C LEU A 660 -0.71 26.38 2.97
N GLU A 661 -0.86 27.60 2.45
CA GLU A 661 0.17 28.20 1.58
C GLU A 661 1.49 28.38 2.32
N LYS A 662 1.44 28.86 3.58
CA LYS A 662 2.63 29.05 4.40
C LYS A 662 3.41 27.76 4.59
N ILE A 663 2.75 26.66 4.96
CA ILE A 663 3.39 25.36 5.15
C ILE A 663 3.97 24.86 3.84
N TRP A 664 3.25 25.04 2.73
CA TRP A 664 3.70 24.60 1.41
C TRP A 664 4.96 25.33 0.95
N GLU A 665 5.08 26.60 1.27
CA GLU A 665 6.24 27.42 0.91
C GLU A 665 7.46 27.22 1.83
N GLU A 666 7.20 27.00 3.14
CA GLU A 666 8.28 26.99 4.16
C GLU A 666 8.86 25.59 4.43
N ARG A 667 8.20 24.49 4.02
CA ARG A 667 8.62 23.12 4.28
C ARG A 667 9.10 22.43 3.00
N THR A 668 9.90 21.37 3.16
CA THR A 668 10.18 20.47 2.04
C THR A 668 8.90 19.79 1.59
N TYR A 669 8.79 19.45 0.30
CA TYR A 669 7.59 18.86 -0.30
C TYR A 669 6.94 17.76 0.56
N LYS A 670 7.71 16.72 0.92
CA LYS A 670 7.18 15.57 1.66
C LYS A 670 6.69 15.92 3.07
N ILE A 671 7.37 16.85 3.74
CA ILE A 671 6.94 17.32 5.06
C ILE A 671 5.70 18.20 4.96
N ALA A 672 5.63 19.08 3.95
CA ALA A 672 4.42 19.86 3.67
C ALA A 672 3.23 18.95 3.38
N GLU A 673 3.41 17.93 2.56
CA GLU A 673 2.39 16.91 2.25
C GLU A 673 1.89 16.22 3.53
N TYR A 674 2.78 15.69 4.39
CA TYR A 674 2.37 15.05 5.65
C TYR A 674 1.56 15.98 6.56
N ILE A 675 1.94 17.25 6.65
CA ILE A 675 1.24 18.22 7.51
C ILE A 675 -0.11 18.58 6.88
N VAL A 676 -0.16 18.88 5.60
CA VAL A 676 -1.38 19.28 4.89
C VAL A 676 -2.39 18.15 4.85
N GLU A 677 -1.98 16.95 4.49
CA GLU A 677 -2.85 15.77 4.48
C GLU A 677 -3.32 15.40 5.89
N GLY A 678 -2.37 15.30 6.83
CA GLY A 678 -2.64 14.77 8.17
C GLY A 678 -3.37 15.73 9.12
N LEU A 679 -3.35 17.04 8.87
CA LEU A 679 -4.10 18.02 9.65
C LEU A 679 -5.48 18.35 9.06
N TYR A 680 -5.82 17.85 7.86
CA TYR A 680 -7.17 18.01 7.34
C TYR A 680 -8.16 17.26 8.23
N PRO A 681 -9.19 17.93 8.79
CA PRO A 681 -10.08 17.32 9.78
C PRO A 681 -11.12 16.38 9.12
N SER A 682 -10.67 15.35 8.43
CA SER A 682 -11.50 14.44 7.63
C SER A 682 -12.55 13.70 8.46
N SER A 683 -12.27 13.46 9.73
CA SER A 683 -13.23 12.88 10.67
C SER A 683 -14.41 13.80 10.99
N LEU A 684 -14.29 15.11 10.75
CA LEU A 684 -15.38 16.08 10.85
C LEU A 684 -16.25 16.05 9.59
N VAL A 685 -16.93 14.93 9.35
CA VAL A 685 -17.79 14.73 8.17
C VAL A 685 -18.99 15.70 8.26
N SER A 686 -18.91 16.85 7.57
CA SER A 686 -19.92 17.91 7.62
C SER A 686 -19.99 18.74 6.33
N GLU A 687 -21.18 19.28 6.06
CA GLU A 687 -21.40 20.22 4.94
C GLU A 687 -20.60 21.52 5.12
N SER A 688 -20.31 21.93 6.35
CA SER A 688 -19.50 23.12 6.63
C SER A 688 -18.03 22.92 6.21
N LEU A 689 -17.47 21.72 6.42
CA LEU A 689 -16.13 21.39 5.95
C LEU A 689 -16.06 21.32 4.42
N VAL A 690 -17.11 20.77 3.79
CA VAL A 690 -17.24 20.79 2.32
C VAL A 690 -17.23 22.22 1.80
N ALA A 691 -18.07 23.10 2.34
CA ALA A 691 -18.15 24.50 1.92
C ALA A 691 -16.82 25.26 2.11
N ALA A 692 -16.13 25.06 3.24
CA ALA A 692 -14.82 25.67 3.50
C ALA A 692 -13.75 25.20 2.49
N SER A 693 -13.73 23.91 2.18
CA SER A 693 -12.79 23.34 1.20
C SER A 693 -13.05 23.87 -0.22
N GLU A 694 -14.32 23.90 -0.64
CA GLU A 694 -14.70 24.43 -1.95
C GLU A 694 -14.39 25.93 -2.07
N GLN A 695 -14.61 26.70 -1.03
CA GLN A 695 -14.27 28.13 -0.99
C GLN A 695 -12.76 28.35 -1.13
N TRP A 696 -11.96 27.58 -0.41
CA TRP A 696 -10.50 27.67 -0.51
C TRP A 696 -10.02 27.32 -1.92
N LEU A 697 -10.50 26.21 -2.49
CA LEU A 697 -10.16 25.78 -3.86
C LEU A 697 -10.56 26.82 -4.92
N ALA A 698 -11.68 27.51 -4.75
CA ALA A 698 -12.14 28.55 -5.67
C ALA A 698 -11.25 29.80 -5.68
N THR A 699 -10.59 30.09 -4.55
CA THR A 699 -9.79 31.30 -4.35
C THR A 699 -8.28 31.09 -4.57
N HIS A 700 -7.80 29.83 -4.64
CA HIS A 700 -6.38 29.47 -4.74
C HIS A 700 -6.10 28.58 -5.97
N PRO A 701 -6.16 29.11 -7.22
CA PRO A 701 -6.02 28.29 -8.44
C PRO A 701 -4.58 27.90 -8.78
N SER A 702 -3.56 28.50 -8.15
CA SER A 702 -2.19 28.55 -8.68
C SER A 702 -1.18 27.56 -8.06
N ILE A 703 -1.60 26.65 -7.17
CA ILE A 703 -0.71 25.68 -6.51
C ILE A 703 -1.24 24.25 -6.74
N PRO A 704 -0.97 23.63 -7.92
CA PRO A 704 -1.64 22.38 -8.32
C PRO A 704 -1.49 21.23 -7.32
N ALA A 705 -0.26 20.97 -6.83
CA ALA A 705 -0.01 19.85 -5.91
C ALA A 705 -0.69 20.04 -4.55
N LEU A 706 -0.68 21.24 -3.99
CA LEU A 706 -1.41 21.52 -2.74
C LEU A 706 -2.93 21.40 -2.94
N ARG A 707 -3.45 21.91 -4.06
CA ARG A 707 -4.87 21.79 -4.42
C ARG A 707 -5.29 20.33 -4.50
N ARG A 708 -4.49 19.49 -5.14
CA ARG A 708 -4.74 18.04 -5.25
C ARG A 708 -5.00 17.42 -3.90
N ILE A 709 -4.19 17.68 -2.88
CA ILE A 709 -4.39 17.14 -1.52
C ILE A 709 -5.73 17.59 -0.93
N VAL A 710 -6.08 18.86 -1.07
CA VAL A 710 -7.37 19.39 -0.58
C VAL A 710 -8.55 18.78 -1.33
N GLU A 711 -8.46 18.62 -2.66
CA GLU A 711 -9.49 18.02 -3.51
C GLU A 711 -9.71 16.53 -3.17
N GLU A 712 -8.65 15.78 -2.90
CA GLU A 712 -8.70 14.37 -2.51
C GLU A 712 -9.38 14.19 -1.14
N ASN A 713 -9.00 15.00 -0.16
CA ASN A 713 -9.62 15.00 1.16
C ASN A 713 -11.11 15.40 1.09
N LEU A 714 -11.43 16.45 0.34
CA LEU A 714 -12.81 16.88 0.09
C LEU A 714 -13.66 15.77 -0.54
N ALA A 715 -13.11 15.04 -1.53
CA ALA A 715 -13.78 13.91 -2.15
C ALA A 715 -14.10 12.81 -1.12
N GLY A 716 -13.18 12.57 -0.18
CA GLY A 716 -13.39 11.65 0.95
C GLY A 716 -14.57 12.07 1.85
N VAL A 717 -14.65 13.35 2.23
CA VAL A 717 -15.77 13.89 3.04
C VAL A 717 -17.08 13.80 2.29
N LYS A 718 -17.13 14.20 1.00
CA LYS A 718 -18.33 14.09 0.17
C LYS A 718 -18.81 12.64 0.04
N ARG A 719 -17.88 11.70 -0.10
CA ARG A 719 -18.20 10.26 -0.12
C ARG A 719 -18.83 9.82 1.20
N ALA A 720 -18.23 10.20 2.33
CA ALA A 720 -18.75 9.85 3.65
C ALA A 720 -20.18 10.38 3.86
N LEU A 721 -20.46 11.62 3.46
CA LEU A 721 -21.81 12.18 3.51
C LEU A 721 -22.82 11.41 2.68
N ARG A 722 -22.45 10.96 1.45
CA ARG A 722 -23.32 10.11 0.62
C ARG A 722 -23.62 8.77 1.29
N VAL A 723 -22.61 8.13 1.89
CA VAL A 723 -22.80 6.85 2.60
C VAL A 723 -23.67 7.04 3.85
N GLN A 724 -23.49 8.12 4.62
CA GLN A 724 -24.35 8.46 5.75
C GLN A 724 -25.82 8.66 5.31
N ALA A 725 -26.05 9.24 4.15
CA ALA A 725 -27.40 9.39 3.61
C ALA A 725 -28.04 8.01 3.32
N SER A 726 -27.29 7.04 2.79
CA SER A 726 -27.79 5.67 2.60
C SER A 726 -28.05 4.95 3.93
N ASP A 727 -27.24 5.18 4.97
CA ASP A 727 -27.46 4.66 6.33
C ASP A 727 -28.76 5.17 6.93
N SER A 728 -29.02 6.48 6.78
CA SER A 728 -30.25 7.12 7.27
C SER A 728 -31.50 6.57 6.58
N ALA A 729 -31.44 6.29 5.27
CA ALA A 729 -32.58 5.76 4.51
C ALA A 729 -32.89 4.29 4.87
N ALA A 730 -31.91 3.51 5.27
CA ALA A 730 -32.06 2.10 5.63
C ALA A 730 -32.59 1.89 7.07
N THR A 731 -32.49 2.91 7.94
CA THR A 731 -32.92 2.83 9.33
C THR A 731 -34.29 3.53 9.46
N PRO A 732 -35.42 2.82 9.66
CA PRO A 732 -36.70 3.45 9.97
C PRO A 732 -36.57 4.31 11.24
N ALA A 733 -37.15 5.50 11.21
CA ALA A 733 -37.14 6.44 12.34
C ALA A 733 -37.87 5.89 13.57
#